data_e7913300940d7171ec8d8e5e334bc7b3
#
_entry.id   e7913300940d7171ec8d8e5e334bc7b3
#
_cell.length_a   1.000
_cell.length_b   1.000
_cell.length_c   1.000
_cell.angle_alpha   90.00
_cell.angle_beta   90.00
_cell.angle_gamma   90.00
#
_symmetry.space_group_name_H-M   'P 1'
#
loop_
_entity.id
_entity.type
_entity.pdbx_description
1 polymer ?
#
loop_
_entity_poly.entity_id
_entity_poly.type
_entity_poly.pdbx_seq_one_letter_code
_entity_poly.pdbx_strand_id
1 'polypeptide(L)'
;MRAPAQKQRPKVVLLGMMTKMPVAGVVWQNLHYLLGLERLGYESYYVETHARTPSMLMSNSDDDSSALAADFIAAVMRRFGFADRWAFRALHDDGRCFGMSRRRLDRLYGGAELLINLHGGTQPLPELAATGRLVYLETDPVQLQLELRHGLRETLDFLEPHCAFFTFAENWGSADCGLPHQDRFRFETTRQPVVMDLWPDRSRHPAGDFTTIGNWRQEWRDVTYEGERYTWSKHHEFLKYLELPRRTGRDFELALSSANAKDRELLVENGWKVRDGLEVSRGIDSYRSYVGGSRAEFTVAKDQNVRLRTGWFSDRSATYLASGRPVVTQDTGFGAALPTGEGLFAFDTPDSAAEAVASIDADYSRHASAARALAREHFDHEVVLAPMLAQLGLGRMARRSPSRSPHVFPLEMELEPISRRPTTLAPSTVETATGGSIQVHEDERALGAEGTSIVVVTQDGLAFNRLCLESVLANSRDDDFELIVVDNGSEDGTRGYLIELADLDARVRVLLNGRNKGFAPACNQGLRLALGEHLVLLNNDTMVPPGWLAGLLSHLRNPGVGLVGPVTNRIGNEAEVETDYRTWGEFLEFAGRRSREHAGEWLEMRVPAMFCLAMRRQTYRDLGPLDERYEVGLLEDDDYADRAREAGYQQRCVEDTVVHHFGEASFGKLVAGGEHGRILRANKRRYAEKWGRSWQSYGRRPNPRYEREAEHLREAVRAAVPAGAEVLVISRGDDALLEMGGRRATHFPQAENGDWAGHHPADSEEAIGHLEALRDGGARYLVVPPTYRWWLNHYSGLRDHLDRRYQAVISDERAGAIYHLEEAGS
;
A
#
# COMPACT_ATOMS: atom_id res chain seq x y z
N MET A 1 -7.48 3.63 41.74
CA MET A 1 -8.15 4.68 40.95
C MET A 1 -8.54 4.03 39.63
N ARG A 2 -9.83 4.02 39.26
CA ARG A 2 -10.27 3.52 37.96
C ARG A 2 -9.68 4.43 36.88
N ALA A 3 -9.04 3.84 35.85
CA ALA A 3 -8.61 4.58 34.67
C ALA A 3 -9.82 5.35 34.09
N PRO A 4 -9.64 6.61 33.64
CA PRO A 4 -10.73 7.35 33.02
C PRO A 4 -11.22 6.60 31.80
N ALA A 5 -12.53 6.37 31.72
CA ALA A 5 -13.19 5.75 30.58
C ALA A 5 -12.73 6.49 29.30
N GLN A 6 -12.18 5.77 28.35
CA GLN A 6 -11.79 6.29 27.04
C GLN A 6 -13.05 6.86 26.37
N LYS A 7 -13.15 8.20 26.23
CA LYS A 7 -14.25 8.83 25.50
C LYS A 7 -14.27 8.26 24.08
N GLN A 8 -15.34 7.59 23.72
CA GLN A 8 -15.59 7.08 22.37
C GLN A 8 -15.51 8.25 21.37
N ARG A 9 -14.84 8.05 20.22
CA ARG A 9 -14.80 9.06 19.16
C ARG A 9 -16.21 9.32 18.63
N PRO A 10 -16.61 10.59 18.39
CA PRO A 10 -17.91 10.88 17.81
C PRO A 10 -17.97 10.32 16.37
N LYS A 11 -19.13 9.72 16.05
CA LYS A 11 -19.34 9.04 14.78
C LYS A 11 -19.91 9.99 13.74
N VAL A 12 -19.36 9.97 12.53
CA VAL A 12 -19.89 10.68 11.37
C VAL A 12 -20.17 9.67 10.26
N VAL A 13 -21.34 9.77 9.66
CA VAL A 13 -21.73 8.93 8.52
C VAL A 13 -21.75 9.78 7.26
N LEU A 14 -20.98 9.37 6.28
CA LEU A 14 -21.03 9.91 4.92
C LEU A 14 -21.96 9.06 4.06
N LEU A 15 -23.05 9.65 3.61
CA LEU A 15 -23.99 9.03 2.67
C LEU A 15 -23.55 9.39 1.25
N GLY A 16 -22.97 8.44 0.54
CA GLY A 16 -22.39 8.65 -0.79
C GLY A 16 -23.11 7.91 -1.92
N MET A 17 -22.47 7.88 -3.09
CA MET A 17 -23.00 7.22 -4.26
C MET A 17 -21.90 6.65 -5.20
N MET A 18 -20.83 6.10 -4.63
CA MET A 18 -19.70 5.59 -5.43
C MET A 18 -20.13 4.49 -6.41
N THR A 19 -21.09 3.64 -6.07
CA THR A 19 -21.53 2.55 -6.95
C THR A 19 -22.43 3.01 -8.07
N LYS A 20 -23.13 4.14 -7.90
CA LYS A 20 -23.94 4.75 -8.94
C LYS A 20 -23.08 5.38 -10.05
N MET A 21 -21.90 5.89 -9.66
CA MET A 21 -20.90 6.43 -10.59
C MET A 21 -19.50 5.91 -10.16
N PRO A 22 -19.15 4.68 -10.54
CA PRO A 22 -17.93 4.03 -10.11
C PRO A 22 -16.70 4.52 -10.89
N VAL A 23 -16.48 5.83 -10.88
CA VAL A 23 -15.34 6.50 -11.49
C VAL A 23 -14.46 7.14 -10.43
N ALA A 24 -13.16 7.12 -10.65
CA ALA A 24 -12.17 7.50 -9.66
C ALA A 24 -12.38 8.92 -9.08
N GLY A 25 -12.86 9.88 -9.88
CA GLY A 25 -13.16 11.23 -9.39
C GLY A 25 -14.19 11.21 -8.26
N VAL A 26 -15.30 10.48 -8.43
CA VAL A 26 -16.33 10.33 -7.40
C VAL A 26 -15.80 9.56 -6.18
N VAL A 27 -15.00 8.52 -6.39
CA VAL A 27 -14.38 7.77 -5.29
C VAL A 27 -13.45 8.68 -4.48
N TRP A 28 -12.56 9.42 -5.13
CA TRP A 28 -11.66 10.37 -4.46
C TRP A 28 -12.42 11.45 -3.69
N GLN A 29 -13.49 11.98 -4.25
CA GLN A 29 -14.31 12.97 -3.58
C GLN A 29 -14.83 12.42 -2.24
N ASN A 30 -15.42 11.21 -2.21
CA ASN A 30 -15.88 10.58 -0.97
C ASN A 30 -14.73 10.28 0.00
N LEU A 31 -13.60 9.79 -0.50
CA LEU A 31 -12.43 9.49 0.32
C LEU A 31 -11.86 10.73 1.03
N HIS A 32 -11.84 11.86 0.36
CA HIS A 32 -11.39 13.11 0.97
C HIS A 32 -12.23 13.54 2.16
N TYR A 33 -13.55 13.36 2.11
CA TYR A 33 -14.44 13.58 3.27
C TYR A 33 -14.16 12.55 4.37
N LEU A 34 -14.15 11.26 4.06
CA LEU A 34 -13.94 10.20 5.04
C LEU A 34 -12.60 10.34 5.78
N LEU A 35 -11.52 10.44 5.03
CA LEU A 35 -10.17 10.55 5.58
C LEU A 35 -9.94 11.89 6.28
N GLY A 36 -10.49 12.97 5.74
CA GLY A 36 -10.42 14.30 6.36
C GLY A 36 -11.12 14.32 7.73
N LEU A 37 -12.31 13.74 7.84
CA LEU A 37 -13.04 13.60 9.11
C LEU A 37 -12.28 12.73 10.12
N GLU A 38 -11.67 11.60 9.66
CA GLU A 38 -10.81 10.77 10.51
C GLU A 38 -9.66 11.59 11.13
N ARG A 39 -9.00 12.40 10.31
CA ARG A 39 -7.88 13.25 10.76
C ARG A 39 -8.31 14.36 11.72
N LEU A 40 -9.55 14.81 11.61
CA LEU A 40 -10.15 15.75 12.56
C LEU A 40 -10.62 15.09 13.85
N GLY A 41 -10.43 13.76 14.02
CA GLY A 41 -10.70 13.05 15.26
C GLY A 41 -12.07 12.37 15.34
N TYR A 42 -12.82 12.33 14.24
CA TYR A 42 -14.10 11.63 14.15
C TYR A 42 -13.91 10.17 13.75
N GLU A 43 -14.85 9.31 14.06
CA GLU A 43 -14.93 7.93 13.56
C GLU A 43 -15.87 7.93 12.35
N SER A 44 -15.31 7.87 11.14
CA SER A 44 -16.06 8.01 9.90
C SER A 44 -16.59 6.67 9.39
N TYR A 45 -17.77 6.69 8.86
CA TYR A 45 -18.45 5.55 8.23
C TYR A 45 -18.96 5.93 6.86
N TYR A 46 -18.83 5.02 5.89
CA TYR A 46 -19.39 5.18 4.56
C TYR A 46 -20.68 4.37 4.42
N VAL A 47 -21.74 4.99 3.92
CA VAL A 47 -22.99 4.29 3.64
C VAL A 47 -23.54 4.69 2.29
N GLU A 48 -24.01 3.71 1.54
CA GLU A 48 -24.77 3.91 0.31
C GLU A 48 -26.16 3.28 0.42
N THR A 49 -27.18 4.09 0.19
CA THR A 49 -28.58 3.65 0.25
C THR A 49 -29.34 4.38 -0.83
N HIS A 50 -29.43 3.80 -2.03
CA HIS A 50 -30.15 4.38 -3.15
C HIS A 50 -30.98 3.34 -3.90
N ALA A 51 -32.02 3.80 -4.60
CA ALA A 51 -32.94 2.97 -5.35
C ALA A 51 -32.60 2.88 -6.86
N ARG A 52 -31.35 3.06 -7.25
CA ARG A 52 -30.90 2.96 -8.63
C ARG A 52 -29.95 1.79 -8.82
N THR A 53 -30.20 0.97 -9.83
CA THR A 53 -29.32 -0.12 -10.24
C THR A 53 -27.94 0.41 -10.59
N PRO A 54 -26.85 -0.17 -10.05
CA PRO A 54 -25.46 0.22 -10.36
C PRO A 54 -25.01 -0.32 -11.72
N SER A 55 -25.69 0.07 -12.79
CA SER A 55 -25.55 -0.49 -14.15
C SER A 55 -24.13 -0.35 -14.72
N MET A 56 -23.33 0.60 -14.27
CA MET A 56 -21.94 0.75 -14.74
C MET A 56 -20.99 -0.33 -14.19
N LEU A 57 -21.38 -1.08 -13.15
CA LEU A 57 -20.62 -2.19 -12.60
C LEU A 57 -21.01 -3.53 -13.24
N MET A 58 -22.14 -3.57 -13.92
CA MET A 58 -22.67 -4.79 -14.54
C MET A 58 -22.06 -5.01 -15.92
N SER A 59 -21.74 -6.24 -16.24
CA SER A 59 -21.35 -6.68 -17.58
C SER A 59 -22.56 -7.23 -18.37
N ASN A 60 -23.51 -7.83 -17.64
CA ASN A 60 -24.72 -8.41 -18.19
C ASN A 60 -25.94 -8.04 -17.33
N SER A 61 -27.15 -8.15 -17.93
CA SER A 61 -28.41 -7.89 -17.21
C SER A 61 -28.69 -8.84 -16.05
N ASP A 62 -28.11 -10.01 -16.07
CA ASP A 62 -28.33 -11.08 -15.10
C ASP A 62 -27.32 -11.06 -13.93
N ASP A 63 -26.38 -10.11 -13.95
CA ASP A 63 -25.41 -9.94 -12.88
C ASP A 63 -26.12 -9.53 -11.57
N ASP A 64 -25.67 -10.07 -10.42
CA ASP A 64 -26.10 -9.59 -9.10
C ASP A 64 -25.54 -8.19 -8.84
N SER A 65 -26.29 -7.18 -9.28
CA SER A 65 -25.88 -5.78 -9.18
C SER A 65 -25.62 -5.34 -7.75
N SER A 66 -26.28 -5.95 -6.78
CA SER A 66 -26.14 -5.66 -5.35
C SER A 66 -24.83 -6.21 -4.79
N ALA A 67 -24.45 -7.43 -5.20
CA ALA A 67 -23.16 -8.03 -4.83
C ALA A 67 -22.00 -7.25 -5.47
N LEU A 68 -22.09 -6.92 -6.76
CA LEU A 68 -21.07 -6.12 -7.46
C LEU A 68 -20.85 -4.75 -6.80
N ALA A 69 -21.93 -4.08 -6.40
CA ALA A 69 -21.83 -2.81 -5.66
C ALA A 69 -21.14 -2.99 -4.30
N ALA A 70 -21.51 -4.05 -3.57
CA ALA A 70 -20.91 -4.35 -2.27
C ALA A 70 -19.42 -4.67 -2.40
N ASP A 71 -19.01 -5.47 -3.39
CA ASP A 71 -17.62 -5.81 -3.66
C ASP A 71 -16.79 -4.58 -4.02
N PHE A 72 -17.34 -3.70 -4.86
CA PHE A 72 -16.70 -2.44 -5.21
C PHE A 72 -16.45 -1.56 -3.98
N ILE A 73 -17.47 -1.34 -3.14
CA ILE A 73 -17.32 -0.57 -1.91
C ILE A 73 -16.31 -1.24 -0.97
N ALA A 74 -16.43 -2.57 -0.77
CA ALA A 74 -15.53 -3.33 0.10
C ALA A 74 -14.07 -3.16 -0.30
N ALA A 75 -13.77 -3.24 -1.60
CA ALA A 75 -12.42 -3.07 -2.12
C ALA A 75 -11.87 -1.66 -1.82
N VAL A 76 -12.66 -0.62 -2.08
CA VAL A 76 -12.27 0.76 -1.77
C VAL A 76 -12.10 0.98 -0.26
N MET A 77 -13.08 0.56 0.54
CA MET A 77 -13.08 0.79 1.98
C MET A 77 -11.94 0.02 2.69
N ARG A 78 -11.68 -1.21 2.29
CA ARG A 78 -10.56 -2.00 2.80
C ARG A 78 -9.23 -1.29 2.56
N ARG A 79 -9.02 -0.81 1.36
CA ARG A 79 -7.78 -0.13 0.96
C ARG A 79 -7.46 1.09 1.82
N PHE A 80 -8.47 1.82 2.30
CA PHE A 80 -8.29 3.05 3.08
C PHE A 80 -8.55 2.88 4.58
N GLY A 81 -8.56 1.64 5.10
CA GLY A 81 -8.69 1.36 6.53
C GLY A 81 -10.11 1.45 7.08
N PHE A 82 -11.14 1.29 6.23
CA PHE A 82 -12.55 1.31 6.59
C PHE A 82 -13.23 -0.06 6.40
N ALA A 83 -12.49 -1.17 6.45
CA ALA A 83 -12.97 -2.51 6.12
C ALA A 83 -14.27 -2.91 6.85
N ASP A 84 -14.45 -2.49 8.09
CA ASP A 84 -15.62 -2.76 8.95
C ASP A 84 -16.54 -1.56 9.14
N ARG A 85 -16.29 -0.43 8.45
CA ARG A 85 -16.97 0.86 8.64
C ARG A 85 -17.73 1.33 7.40
N TRP A 86 -18.38 0.40 6.70
CA TRP A 86 -19.22 0.71 5.56
C TRP A 86 -20.48 -0.15 5.53
N ALA A 87 -21.50 0.35 4.82
CA ALA A 87 -22.70 -0.42 4.49
C ALA A 87 -23.21 -0.03 3.09
N PHE A 88 -23.74 -1.01 2.38
CA PHE A 88 -24.54 -0.82 1.18
C PHE A 88 -25.92 -1.44 1.38
N ARG A 89 -27.00 -0.66 1.16
CA ARG A 89 -28.36 -1.15 1.21
C ARG A 89 -28.98 -1.09 -0.18
N ALA A 90 -29.29 -2.23 -0.75
CA ALA A 90 -29.75 -2.39 -2.12
C ALA A 90 -31.27 -2.10 -2.24
N LEU A 91 -31.67 -0.83 -2.11
CA LEU A 91 -33.09 -0.44 -2.26
C LEU A 91 -33.64 -0.60 -3.67
N HIS A 92 -32.76 -0.72 -4.66
CA HIS A 92 -33.14 -0.93 -6.05
C HIS A 92 -33.54 -2.39 -6.38
N ASP A 93 -33.31 -3.30 -5.45
CA ASP A 93 -33.56 -4.73 -5.57
C ASP A 93 -34.33 -5.23 -4.32
N ASP A 94 -33.79 -6.14 -3.57
CA ASP A 94 -34.45 -6.82 -2.42
C ASP A 94 -34.22 -6.17 -1.05
N GLY A 95 -33.47 -5.06 -1.00
CA GLY A 95 -33.14 -4.33 0.24
C GLY A 95 -32.08 -4.99 1.11
N ARG A 96 -31.34 -5.99 0.59
CA ARG A 96 -30.19 -6.61 1.27
C ARG A 96 -29.22 -5.55 1.79
N CYS A 97 -28.60 -5.85 2.94
CA CYS A 97 -27.58 -5.03 3.55
C CYS A 97 -26.23 -5.75 3.51
N PHE A 98 -25.20 -5.09 2.98
CA PHE A 98 -23.83 -5.61 2.89
C PHE A 98 -22.90 -4.75 3.77
N GLY A 99 -21.73 -5.29 4.10
CA GLY A 99 -20.74 -4.65 4.98
C GLY A 99 -21.15 -4.65 6.45
N MET A 100 -22.33 -4.09 6.76
CA MET A 100 -22.94 -4.15 8.08
C MET A 100 -24.29 -4.83 8.03
N SER A 101 -24.70 -5.50 9.13
CA SER A 101 -26.07 -5.95 9.26
C SER A 101 -27.02 -4.76 9.40
N ARG A 102 -28.28 -4.90 8.97
CA ARG A 102 -29.30 -3.87 9.10
C ARG A 102 -29.41 -3.33 10.53
N ARG A 103 -29.41 -4.21 11.54
CA ARG A 103 -29.45 -3.81 12.97
C ARG A 103 -28.23 -2.99 13.40
N ARG A 104 -27.05 -3.25 12.84
CA ARG A 104 -25.83 -2.48 13.11
C ARG A 104 -25.92 -1.11 12.44
N LEU A 105 -26.43 -1.06 11.23
CA LEU A 105 -26.64 0.19 10.47
C LEU A 105 -27.65 1.11 11.20
N ASP A 106 -28.79 0.57 11.65
CA ASP A 106 -29.80 1.35 12.40
C ASP A 106 -29.21 1.92 13.71
N ARG A 107 -28.41 1.12 14.43
CA ARG A 107 -27.70 1.61 15.62
C ARG A 107 -26.64 2.65 15.29
N LEU A 108 -25.97 2.53 14.14
CA LEU A 108 -25.01 3.54 13.68
C LEU A 108 -25.71 4.87 13.46
N TYR A 109 -26.84 4.89 12.74
CA TYR A 109 -27.62 6.13 12.51
C TYR A 109 -28.07 6.78 13.83
N GLY A 110 -28.62 6.02 14.76
CA GLY A 110 -29.04 6.52 16.06
C GLY A 110 -27.91 7.05 16.95
N GLY A 111 -26.70 6.53 16.78
CA GLY A 111 -25.50 6.91 17.56
C GLY A 111 -24.54 7.86 16.86
N ALA A 112 -24.81 8.26 15.61
CA ALA A 112 -23.96 9.20 14.89
C ALA A 112 -24.21 10.65 15.34
N GLU A 113 -23.17 11.45 15.47
CA GLU A 113 -23.26 12.88 15.74
C GLU A 113 -23.68 13.68 14.50
N LEU A 114 -23.39 13.15 13.32
CA LEU A 114 -23.64 13.80 12.04
C LEU A 114 -23.81 12.76 10.93
N LEU A 115 -24.76 13.03 10.02
CA LEU A 115 -24.95 12.32 8.77
C LEU A 115 -24.86 13.33 7.61
N ILE A 116 -23.92 13.16 6.71
CA ILE A 116 -23.69 14.04 5.57
C ILE A 116 -24.24 13.36 4.31
N ASN A 117 -25.31 13.90 3.75
CA ASN A 117 -25.87 13.48 2.47
C ASN A 117 -25.12 14.19 1.34
N LEU A 118 -24.04 13.56 0.90
CA LEU A 118 -23.18 14.10 -0.16
C LEU A 118 -23.86 13.93 -1.52
N HIS A 119 -23.92 14.97 -2.31
CA HIS A 119 -24.59 15.05 -3.64
C HIS A 119 -26.11 14.81 -3.62
N GLY A 120 -26.75 14.61 -2.51
CA GLY A 120 -28.14 14.15 -2.47
C GLY A 120 -28.33 12.75 -3.06
N GLY A 121 -27.26 11.91 -3.03
CA GLY A 121 -27.30 10.56 -3.57
C GLY A 121 -28.23 9.60 -2.82
N THR A 122 -28.50 9.90 -1.56
CA THR A 122 -29.37 9.11 -0.68
C THR A 122 -30.70 9.84 -0.44
N GLN A 123 -31.83 9.15 -0.66
CA GLN A 123 -33.13 9.67 -0.23
C GLN A 123 -33.17 9.77 1.31
N PRO A 124 -33.78 10.84 1.85
CA PRO A 124 -33.90 11.03 3.29
C PRO A 124 -34.95 10.07 3.89
N LEU A 125 -34.56 8.79 4.04
CA LEU A 125 -35.40 7.74 4.60
C LEU A 125 -35.89 8.12 6.03
N PRO A 126 -37.02 7.57 6.50
CA PRO A 126 -37.56 7.91 7.83
C PRO A 126 -36.57 7.71 8.97
N GLU A 127 -35.72 6.67 8.88
CA GLU A 127 -34.67 6.40 9.88
C GLU A 127 -33.55 7.43 9.88
N LEU A 128 -33.26 8.06 8.73
CA LEU A 128 -32.28 9.15 8.62
C LEU A 128 -32.89 10.47 9.12
N ALA A 129 -34.09 10.78 8.66
CA ALA A 129 -34.86 11.96 9.08
C ALA A 129 -35.08 12.02 10.60
N ALA A 130 -35.41 10.88 11.21
CA ALA A 130 -35.66 10.77 12.64
C ALA A 130 -34.44 11.10 13.52
N THR A 131 -33.22 11.13 12.96
CA THR A 131 -32.01 11.47 13.71
C THR A 131 -31.93 12.97 14.05
N GLY A 132 -32.56 13.84 13.27
CA GLY A 132 -32.43 15.29 13.36
C GLY A 132 -31.01 15.83 13.12
N ARG A 133 -30.12 15.02 12.51
CA ARG A 133 -28.67 15.31 12.29
C ARG A 133 -28.24 15.12 10.84
N LEU A 134 -29.20 15.06 9.92
CA LEU A 134 -28.97 14.89 8.51
C LEU A 134 -28.63 16.25 7.89
N VAL A 135 -27.47 16.36 7.25
CA VAL A 135 -26.99 17.55 6.57
C VAL A 135 -26.95 17.31 5.07
N TYR A 136 -27.41 18.24 4.29
CA TYR A 136 -27.34 18.20 2.84
C TYR A 136 -26.13 18.96 2.31
N LEU A 137 -25.39 18.36 1.41
CA LEU A 137 -24.23 18.97 0.75
C LEU A 137 -24.40 18.94 -0.77
N GLU A 138 -24.71 20.09 -1.32
CA GLU A 138 -24.94 20.32 -2.74
C GLU A 138 -23.63 20.56 -3.49
N THR A 139 -23.34 19.74 -4.49
CA THR A 139 -22.11 19.84 -5.28
C THR A 139 -22.32 20.35 -6.70
N ASP A 140 -23.57 20.40 -7.16
CA ASP A 140 -24.01 20.94 -8.45
C ASP A 140 -25.21 21.86 -8.22
N PRO A 141 -25.01 23.17 -8.01
CA PRO A 141 -26.01 24.04 -7.37
C PRO A 141 -27.15 24.47 -8.26
N VAL A 142 -27.03 24.48 -9.60
CA VAL A 142 -27.97 25.22 -10.45
C VAL A 142 -29.36 24.58 -10.46
N GLN A 143 -29.48 23.30 -10.77
CA GLN A 143 -30.77 22.64 -10.95
C GLN A 143 -31.60 22.71 -9.66
N LEU A 144 -31.05 22.39 -8.52
CA LEU A 144 -31.78 22.38 -7.23
C LEU A 144 -32.27 23.77 -6.85
N GLN A 145 -31.45 24.81 -7.03
CA GLN A 145 -31.85 26.19 -6.68
C GLN A 145 -32.98 26.70 -7.60
N LEU A 146 -33.00 26.31 -8.87
CA LEU A 146 -34.11 26.61 -9.81
C LEU A 146 -35.36 25.82 -9.44
N GLU A 147 -35.24 24.55 -9.06
CA GLU A 147 -36.39 23.75 -8.59
C GLU A 147 -37.01 24.33 -7.34
N LEU A 148 -36.20 24.80 -6.39
CA LEU A 148 -36.66 25.51 -5.20
C LEU A 148 -37.38 26.80 -5.53
N ARG A 149 -36.85 27.57 -6.47
CA ARG A 149 -37.49 28.82 -6.97
C ARG A 149 -38.86 28.54 -7.57
N HIS A 150 -39.01 27.42 -8.28
CA HIS A 150 -40.28 27.00 -8.88
C HIS A 150 -41.22 26.30 -7.87
N GLY A 151 -40.78 26.09 -6.62
CA GLY A 151 -41.57 25.43 -5.58
C GLY A 151 -41.88 23.97 -5.87
N LEU A 152 -40.98 23.25 -6.55
CA LEU A 152 -41.16 21.84 -6.88
C LEU A 152 -41.30 21.01 -5.59
N ARG A 153 -42.46 20.36 -5.44
CA ARG A 153 -42.84 19.64 -4.24
C ARG A 153 -41.85 18.52 -3.88
N GLU A 154 -41.40 17.79 -4.88
CA GLU A 154 -40.43 16.70 -4.69
C GLU A 154 -39.12 17.20 -4.10
N THR A 155 -38.59 18.31 -4.58
CA THR A 155 -37.37 18.94 -4.09
C THR A 155 -37.53 19.50 -2.68
N LEU A 156 -38.68 20.09 -2.39
CA LEU A 156 -39.00 20.56 -1.03
C LEU A 156 -39.09 19.42 -0.04
N ASP A 157 -39.84 18.35 -0.36
CA ASP A 157 -39.99 17.16 0.48
C ASP A 157 -38.66 16.41 0.68
N PHE A 158 -37.76 16.46 -0.32
CA PHE A 158 -36.41 15.92 -0.20
C PHE A 158 -35.56 16.71 0.79
N LEU A 159 -35.63 18.03 0.79
CA LEU A 159 -34.77 18.87 1.64
C LEU A 159 -35.27 19.01 3.08
N GLU A 160 -36.59 18.97 3.30
CA GLU A 160 -37.24 19.21 4.59
C GLU A 160 -36.64 18.39 5.75
N PRO A 161 -36.24 17.11 5.58
CA PRO A 161 -35.64 16.32 6.66
C PRO A 161 -34.20 16.69 7.06
N HIS A 162 -33.53 17.59 6.31
CA HIS A 162 -32.18 18.02 6.58
C HIS A 162 -32.16 19.21 7.54
N CYS A 163 -31.22 19.20 8.49
CA CYS A 163 -31.09 20.24 9.52
C CYS A 163 -30.15 21.38 9.13
N ALA A 164 -29.29 21.17 8.12
CA ALA A 164 -28.37 22.18 7.60
C ALA A 164 -28.02 21.90 6.12
N PHE A 165 -27.62 22.94 5.40
CA PHE A 165 -27.42 22.92 3.96
C PHE A 165 -26.11 23.59 3.58
N PHE A 166 -25.29 22.92 2.77
CA PHE A 166 -24.06 23.46 2.22
C PHE A 166 -24.07 23.38 0.69
N THR A 167 -23.41 24.35 0.02
CA THR A 167 -23.34 24.39 -1.44
C THR A 167 -21.93 24.71 -1.94
N PHE A 168 -21.57 24.14 -3.09
CA PHE A 168 -20.36 24.51 -3.84
C PHE A 168 -20.53 25.77 -4.70
N ALA A 169 -21.65 26.44 -4.61
CA ALA A 169 -21.84 27.76 -5.20
C ALA A 169 -21.16 28.81 -4.32
N GLU A 170 -19.84 28.96 -4.41
CA GLU A 170 -19.09 29.86 -3.52
C GLU A 170 -19.44 31.35 -3.70
N ASN A 171 -20.09 31.71 -4.80
CA ASN A 171 -20.60 33.06 -5.07
C ASN A 171 -22.05 33.26 -4.60
N TRP A 172 -22.64 32.27 -3.91
CA TRP A 172 -24.00 32.29 -3.42
C TRP A 172 -24.30 33.52 -2.55
N GLY A 173 -25.38 34.20 -2.84
CA GLY A 173 -25.81 35.40 -2.10
C GLY A 173 -25.05 36.70 -2.47
N SER A 174 -24.06 36.63 -3.36
CA SER A 174 -23.40 37.83 -3.87
C SER A 174 -24.27 38.51 -4.97
N ALA A 175 -24.07 39.82 -5.20
CA ALA A 175 -24.76 40.55 -6.22
C ALA A 175 -24.39 40.09 -7.67
N ASP A 176 -23.28 39.39 -7.83
CA ASP A 176 -22.77 38.84 -9.10
C ASP A 176 -23.30 37.43 -9.40
N CYS A 177 -23.91 36.77 -8.43
CA CYS A 177 -24.48 35.45 -8.60
C CYS A 177 -25.90 35.52 -9.20
N GLY A 178 -26.09 34.90 -10.37
CA GLY A 178 -27.39 34.86 -11.06
C GLY A 178 -28.34 33.75 -10.57
N LEU A 179 -27.96 32.95 -9.56
CA LEU A 179 -28.83 31.94 -8.96
C LEU A 179 -29.95 32.61 -8.16
N PRO A 180 -31.21 32.12 -8.27
CA PRO A 180 -32.32 32.68 -7.54
C PRO A 180 -32.19 32.49 -6.04
N HIS A 181 -32.21 33.57 -5.29
CA HIS A 181 -32.19 33.49 -3.83
C HIS A 181 -33.53 32.97 -3.30
N GLN A 182 -33.51 32.17 -2.24
CA GLN A 182 -34.67 31.68 -1.50
C GLN A 182 -34.37 31.62 0.00
N ASP A 183 -35.40 31.90 0.82
CA ASP A 183 -35.21 32.05 2.27
C ASP A 183 -35.58 30.80 3.07
N ARG A 184 -36.21 29.80 2.44
CA ARG A 184 -36.73 28.62 3.13
C ARG A 184 -35.65 27.72 3.63
N PHE A 185 -34.58 27.50 2.86
CA PHE A 185 -33.43 26.70 3.21
C PHE A 185 -32.17 27.59 3.13
N ARG A 186 -31.51 27.75 4.26
CA ARG A 186 -30.30 28.57 4.32
C ARG A 186 -29.09 27.76 3.94
N PHE A 187 -28.54 28.01 2.75
CA PHE A 187 -27.31 27.41 2.28
C PHE A 187 -26.09 28.22 2.75
N GLU A 188 -25.09 27.51 3.30
CA GLU A 188 -23.77 28.06 3.60
C GLU A 188 -22.79 27.57 2.51
N THR A 189 -21.86 28.43 2.12
CA THR A 189 -20.89 28.08 1.07
C THR A 189 -19.80 27.15 1.60
N THR A 190 -19.39 26.19 0.76
CA THR A 190 -18.28 25.28 1.02
C THR A 190 -17.65 24.85 -0.29
N ARG A 191 -16.60 24.04 -0.20
CA ARG A 191 -15.91 23.49 -1.37
C ARG A 191 -15.44 22.05 -1.14
N GLN A 192 -14.84 21.44 -2.15
CA GLN A 192 -14.25 20.10 -2.02
C GLN A 192 -13.06 20.12 -1.05
N PRO A 193 -13.08 19.33 0.04
CA PRO A 193 -11.86 19.10 0.81
C PRO A 193 -10.88 18.22 0.04
N VAL A 194 -9.59 18.46 0.22
CA VAL A 194 -8.53 17.61 -0.32
C VAL A 194 -7.62 17.18 0.83
N VAL A 195 -7.35 15.90 0.92
CA VAL A 195 -6.36 15.34 1.84
C VAL A 195 -5.02 15.40 1.11
N MET A 196 -4.21 16.42 1.43
CA MET A 196 -3.07 16.86 0.66
C MET A 196 -1.97 15.82 0.44
N ASP A 197 -1.71 14.97 1.43
CA ASP A 197 -0.67 13.93 1.37
C ASP A 197 -1.06 12.71 0.50
N LEU A 198 -2.31 12.61 0.07
CA LEU A 198 -2.73 11.63 -0.92
C LEU A 198 -2.40 12.05 -2.37
N TRP A 199 -1.96 13.30 -2.56
CA TRP A 199 -1.60 13.87 -3.86
C TRP A 199 -0.13 14.28 -3.84
N PRO A 200 0.77 13.46 -4.45
CA PRO A 200 2.21 13.75 -4.49
C PRO A 200 2.50 15.11 -5.09
N ASP A 201 3.42 15.86 -4.52
CA ASP A 201 3.89 17.12 -5.07
C ASP A 201 4.72 16.89 -6.34
N ARG A 202 4.20 17.30 -7.47
CA ARG A 202 4.84 17.20 -8.78
C ARG A 202 5.29 18.56 -9.34
N SER A 203 5.33 19.59 -8.49
CA SER A 203 5.66 20.97 -8.90
C SER A 203 7.01 21.12 -9.60
N ARG A 204 7.97 20.25 -9.26
CA ARG A 204 9.34 20.27 -9.82
C ARG A 204 9.51 19.52 -11.15
N HIS A 205 8.45 18.89 -11.67
CA HIS A 205 8.53 18.04 -12.87
C HIS A 205 7.64 18.60 -14.00
N PRO A 206 8.15 19.50 -14.84
CA PRO A 206 7.39 20.15 -15.92
C PRO A 206 7.24 19.22 -17.14
N ALA A 207 6.68 18.05 -16.97
CA ALA A 207 6.46 17.09 -18.05
C ALA A 207 4.97 16.97 -18.38
N GLY A 208 4.64 16.41 -19.54
CA GLY A 208 3.28 16.10 -19.96
C GLY A 208 2.57 17.23 -20.72
N ASP A 209 1.31 16.98 -20.99
CA ASP A 209 0.40 17.81 -21.74
C ASP A 209 -0.50 18.63 -20.80
N PHE A 210 -1.18 19.65 -21.32
CA PHE A 210 -2.34 20.23 -20.66
C PHE A 210 -3.50 19.25 -20.78
N THR A 211 -4.07 18.81 -19.65
CA THR A 211 -5.02 17.69 -19.67
C THR A 211 -6.32 18.03 -18.96
N THR A 212 -7.36 17.24 -19.21
CA THR A 212 -8.55 17.17 -18.36
C THR A 212 -9.24 15.82 -18.52
N ILE A 213 -10.09 15.46 -17.55
CA ILE A 213 -10.92 14.26 -17.55
C ILE A 213 -12.37 14.70 -17.46
N GLY A 214 -13.25 14.22 -18.30
CA GLY A 214 -14.64 14.59 -18.19
C GLY A 214 -15.60 13.95 -19.18
N ASN A 215 -16.88 14.23 -18.97
CA ASN A 215 -17.93 13.89 -19.91
C ASN A 215 -18.06 14.96 -21.00
N TRP A 216 -18.19 14.50 -22.25
CA TRP A 216 -18.32 15.39 -23.39
C TRP A 216 -19.78 15.83 -23.60
N ARG A 217 -20.72 14.88 -23.77
CA ARG A 217 -22.15 15.14 -23.99
C ARG A 217 -22.99 14.59 -22.83
N GLN A 218 -23.84 15.46 -22.27
CA GLN A 218 -24.82 15.15 -21.22
C GLN A 218 -26.00 16.14 -21.32
N GLU A 219 -26.87 15.97 -22.29
CA GLU A 219 -27.91 16.96 -22.63
C GLU A 219 -29.19 16.89 -21.76
N TRP A 220 -29.35 15.86 -20.96
CA TRP A 220 -30.56 15.57 -20.18
C TRP A 220 -30.74 16.39 -18.88
N ARG A 221 -29.82 17.29 -18.53
CA ARG A 221 -29.86 18.18 -17.35
C ARG A 221 -29.86 19.67 -17.74
N ASP A 222 -30.20 20.00 -18.95
CA ASP A 222 -30.39 21.39 -19.35
C ASP A 222 -31.57 22.01 -18.60
N VAL A 223 -31.42 23.25 -18.19
CA VAL A 223 -32.46 23.98 -17.45
C VAL A 223 -32.87 25.23 -18.19
N THR A 224 -34.10 25.67 -17.93
CA THR A 224 -34.62 26.95 -18.45
C THR A 224 -34.90 27.87 -17.27
N TYR A 225 -34.36 29.08 -17.32
CA TYR A 225 -34.55 30.10 -16.30
C TYR A 225 -34.67 31.47 -16.94
N GLU A 226 -35.69 32.26 -16.55
CA GLU A 226 -35.99 33.58 -17.09
C GLU A 226 -36.11 33.61 -18.63
N GLY A 227 -36.61 32.51 -19.20
CA GLY A 227 -36.81 32.39 -20.66
C GLY A 227 -35.55 31.96 -21.43
N GLU A 228 -34.42 31.81 -20.76
CA GLU A 228 -33.15 31.36 -21.35
C GLU A 228 -32.84 29.90 -21.02
N ARG A 229 -32.29 29.18 -21.98
CA ARG A 229 -31.78 27.82 -21.80
C ARG A 229 -30.33 27.86 -21.36
N TYR A 230 -30.00 27.09 -20.32
CA TYR A 230 -28.66 26.89 -19.77
C TYR A 230 -28.26 25.43 -19.94
N THR A 231 -27.15 25.20 -20.62
CA THR A 231 -26.74 23.85 -20.95
C THR A 231 -25.89 23.20 -19.86
N TRP A 232 -26.08 21.89 -19.69
CA TRP A 232 -25.27 21.06 -18.78
C TRP A 232 -24.03 20.50 -19.45
N SER A 233 -24.11 20.25 -20.73
CA SER A 233 -23.13 19.56 -21.55
C SER A 233 -21.90 20.45 -21.81
N LYS A 234 -20.71 19.98 -21.46
CA LYS A 234 -19.47 20.75 -21.58
C LYS A 234 -18.99 20.96 -23.02
N HIS A 235 -19.45 20.12 -23.97
CA HIS A 235 -18.95 20.19 -25.35
C HIS A 235 -19.22 21.55 -26.00
N HIS A 236 -20.31 22.21 -25.67
CA HIS A 236 -20.60 23.55 -26.19
C HIS A 236 -19.55 24.57 -25.76
N GLU A 237 -19.07 24.47 -24.54
CA GLU A 237 -18.04 25.35 -24.02
C GLU A 237 -16.66 25.02 -24.61
N PHE A 238 -16.29 23.74 -24.71
CA PHE A 238 -15.03 23.34 -25.34
C PHE A 238 -14.90 23.78 -26.79
N LEU A 239 -15.99 23.74 -27.56
CA LEU A 239 -15.98 24.17 -28.97
C LEU A 239 -15.62 25.65 -29.16
N LYS A 240 -15.81 26.50 -28.16
CA LYS A 240 -15.36 27.90 -28.18
C LYS A 240 -13.83 28.03 -28.16
N TYR A 241 -13.14 27.01 -27.70
CA TYR A 241 -11.66 26.96 -27.52
C TYR A 241 -10.98 25.93 -28.44
N LEU A 242 -11.67 25.51 -29.52
CA LEU A 242 -11.23 24.42 -30.39
C LEU A 242 -9.82 24.62 -30.97
N GLU A 243 -9.47 25.86 -31.31
CA GLU A 243 -8.18 26.22 -31.92
C GLU A 243 -7.03 26.42 -30.91
N LEU A 244 -7.27 26.24 -29.61
CA LEU A 244 -6.28 26.55 -28.56
C LEU A 244 -4.92 25.81 -28.76
N PRO A 245 -4.87 24.53 -29.13
CA PRO A 245 -3.60 23.87 -29.39
C PRO A 245 -2.78 24.53 -30.50
N ARG A 246 -3.43 24.93 -31.60
CA ARG A 246 -2.79 25.63 -32.74
C ARG A 246 -2.32 27.03 -32.34
N ARG A 247 -3.10 27.74 -31.53
CA ARG A 247 -2.79 29.12 -31.11
C ARG A 247 -1.59 29.16 -30.15
N THR A 248 -1.50 28.19 -29.25
CA THR A 248 -0.45 28.14 -28.21
C THR A 248 0.77 27.34 -28.63
N GLY A 249 0.64 26.46 -29.65
CA GLY A 249 1.69 25.52 -30.03
C GLY A 249 1.99 24.48 -28.95
N ARG A 250 1.07 24.21 -28.00
CA ARG A 250 1.18 23.26 -26.92
C ARG A 250 0.28 22.05 -27.13
N ASP A 251 0.70 20.94 -26.54
CA ASP A 251 -0.07 19.71 -26.55
C ASP A 251 -1.18 19.75 -25.48
N PHE A 252 -2.38 19.38 -25.89
CA PHE A 252 -3.54 19.26 -25.04
C PHE A 252 -4.14 17.86 -25.20
N GLU A 253 -4.43 17.18 -24.10
CA GLU A 253 -5.11 15.88 -24.11
C GLU A 253 -6.44 15.95 -23.32
N LEU A 254 -7.49 15.48 -23.96
CA LEU A 254 -8.83 15.37 -23.35
C LEU A 254 -9.15 13.89 -23.13
N ALA A 255 -9.21 13.45 -21.86
CA ALA A 255 -9.72 12.13 -21.50
C ALA A 255 -11.24 12.19 -21.38
N LEU A 256 -11.95 11.82 -22.45
CA LEU A 256 -13.38 12.04 -22.60
C LEU A 256 -14.19 10.77 -22.57
N SER A 257 -15.27 10.75 -21.80
CA SER A 257 -16.39 9.83 -21.97
C SER A 257 -17.52 10.51 -22.77
N SER A 258 -18.37 9.70 -23.41
CA SER A 258 -19.54 10.16 -24.18
C SER A 258 -19.21 11.05 -25.40
N ALA A 259 -18.00 11.04 -25.93
CA ALA A 259 -17.62 11.66 -27.19
C ALA A 259 -17.84 10.67 -28.35
N ASN A 260 -18.67 11.06 -29.32
CA ASN A 260 -18.89 10.27 -30.53
C ASN A 260 -17.69 10.38 -31.51
N ALA A 261 -17.70 9.56 -32.56
CA ALA A 261 -16.62 9.55 -33.57
C ALA A 261 -16.38 10.91 -34.24
N LYS A 262 -17.45 11.63 -34.59
CA LYS A 262 -17.37 12.97 -35.23
C LYS A 262 -16.75 14.02 -34.31
N ASP A 263 -17.11 13.98 -33.03
CA ASP A 263 -16.54 14.90 -32.03
C ASP A 263 -15.05 14.62 -31.84
N ARG A 264 -14.65 13.34 -31.80
CA ARG A 264 -13.24 12.93 -31.68
C ARG A 264 -12.44 13.37 -32.91
N GLU A 265 -12.96 13.13 -34.10
CA GLU A 265 -12.34 13.55 -35.37
C GLU A 265 -12.13 15.08 -35.40
N LEU A 266 -13.19 15.87 -35.09
CA LEU A 266 -13.09 17.30 -35.01
C LEU A 266 -12.01 17.81 -34.03
N LEU A 267 -11.91 17.21 -32.87
CA LEU A 267 -10.89 17.56 -31.88
C LEU A 267 -9.47 17.25 -32.41
N VAL A 268 -9.27 16.05 -32.96
CA VAL A 268 -7.97 15.62 -33.50
C VAL A 268 -7.56 16.49 -34.67
N GLU A 269 -8.46 16.84 -35.60
CA GLU A 269 -8.20 17.74 -36.71
C GLU A 269 -7.73 19.13 -36.25
N ASN A 270 -8.15 19.56 -35.04
CA ASN A 270 -7.74 20.82 -34.45
C ASN A 270 -6.55 20.73 -33.48
N GLY A 271 -5.86 19.58 -33.44
CA GLY A 271 -4.61 19.39 -32.69
C GLY A 271 -4.78 18.90 -31.26
N TRP A 272 -6.00 18.51 -30.85
CA TRP A 272 -6.22 17.88 -29.54
C TRP A 272 -5.88 16.40 -29.58
N LYS A 273 -5.24 15.90 -28.52
CA LYS A 273 -5.17 14.47 -28.24
C LYS A 273 -6.44 14.04 -27.51
N VAL A 274 -7.02 12.91 -27.90
CA VAL A 274 -8.26 12.41 -27.30
C VAL A 274 -8.07 10.99 -26.81
N ARG A 275 -8.26 10.79 -25.51
CA ARG A 275 -8.18 9.50 -24.83
C ARG A 275 -9.57 9.08 -24.34
N ASP A 276 -9.74 7.78 -24.05
CA ASP A 276 -10.95 7.30 -23.38
C ASP A 276 -10.92 7.71 -21.88
N GLY A 277 -11.91 8.49 -21.47
CA GLY A 277 -12.01 8.96 -20.08
C GLY A 277 -12.29 7.85 -19.08
N LEU A 278 -12.94 6.76 -19.48
CA LEU A 278 -13.19 5.63 -18.60
C LEU A 278 -11.92 4.80 -18.37
N GLU A 279 -11.03 4.69 -19.37
CA GLU A 279 -9.73 4.04 -19.19
C GLU A 279 -8.90 4.73 -18.08
N VAL A 280 -8.89 6.05 -18.06
CA VAL A 280 -8.18 6.85 -17.04
C VAL A 280 -8.87 6.79 -15.67
N SER A 281 -10.21 6.77 -15.65
CA SER A 281 -11.00 6.94 -14.41
C SER A 281 -11.58 5.66 -13.82
N ARG A 282 -11.30 4.46 -14.38
CA ARG A 282 -11.71 3.18 -13.78
C ARG A 282 -10.98 2.89 -12.47
N GLY A 283 -9.72 3.24 -12.37
CA GLY A 283 -8.88 3.01 -11.20
C GLY A 283 -8.53 4.32 -10.48
N ILE A 284 -8.53 4.29 -9.16
CA ILE A 284 -8.15 5.46 -8.34
C ILE A 284 -6.68 5.84 -8.54
N ASP A 285 -5.80 4.87 -8.84
CA ASP A 285 -4.38 5.14 -9.09
C ASP A 285 -4.11 5.62 -10.50
N SER A 286 -4.75 5.02 -11.51
CA SER A 286 -4.63 5.49 -12.89
C SER A 286 -5.08 6.95 -13.02
N TYR A 287 -6.16 7.31 -12.32
CA TYR A 287 -6.64 8.70 -12.23
C TYR A 287 -5.59 9.62 -11.59
N ARG A 288 -5.07 9.24 -10.41
CA ARG A 288 -4.06 10.03 -9.69
C ARG A 288 -2.75 10.15 -10.47
N SER A 289 -2.30 9.06 -11.11
CA SER A 289 -1.12 9.05 -11.97
C SER A 289 -1.30 9.95 -13.19
N TYR A 290 -2.48 9.95 -13.79
CA TYR A 290 -2.82 10.83 -14.91
C TYR A 290 -2.76 12.30 -14.50
N VAL A 291 -3.41 12.68 -13.40
CA VAL A 291 -3.35 14.03 -12.84
C VAL A 291 -1.90 14.44 -12.53
N GLY A 292 -1.17 13.59 -11.82
CA GLY A 292 0.23 13.85 -11.45
C GLY A 292 1.20 13.86 -12.63
N GLY A 293 0.91 13.13 -13.71
CA GLY A 293 1.71 13.10 -14.94
C GLY A 293 1.45 14.27 -15.91
N SER A 294 0.40 15.05 -15.67
CA SER A 294 0.04 16.18 -16.51
C SER A 294 0.96 17.38 -16.29
N ARG A 295 1.11 18.24 -17.30
CA ARG A 295 1.76 19.53 -17.13
C ARG A 295 0.89 20.49 -16.31
N ALA A 296 -0.38 20.62 -16.70
CA ALA A 296 -1.36 21.47 -16.05
C ALA A 296 -2.77 20.96 -16.42
N GLU A 297 -3.81 21.42 -15.74
CA GLU A 297 -5.17 21.25 -16.21
C GLU A 297 -5.57 22.39 -17.15
N PHE A 298 -6.23 22.02 -18.26
CA PHE A 298 -7.06 22.95 -19.04
C PHE A 298 -8.49 22.43 -19.09
N THR A 299 -9.45 23.17 -18.57
CA THR A 299 -10.85 22.73 -18.53
C THR A 299 -11.84 23.85 -18.69
N VAL A 300 -13.05 23.53 -19.19
CA VAL A 300 -14.20 24.43 -19.21
C VAL A 300 -15.19 24.04 -18.11
N ALA A 301 -15.99 24.99 -17.67
CA ALA A 301 -17.13 24.78 -16.80
C ALA A 301 -18.41 24.50 -17.62
N LYS A 302 -19.50 24.12 -16.94
CA LYS A 302 -20.82 24.01 -17.57
C LYS A 302 -21.37 25.42 -17.84
N ASP A 303 -22.00 25.65 -18.99
CA ASP A 303 -22.59 26.94 -19.37
C ASP A 303 -23.44 27.57 -18.25
N GLN A 304 -24.24 26.75 -17.55
CA GLN A 304 -25.07 27.22 -16.45
C GLN A 304 -24.24 27.77 -15.25
N ASN A 305 -23.07 27.24 -14.99
CA ASN A 305 -22.21 27.78 -13.94
C ASN A 305 -21.47 29.05 -14.38
N VAL A 306 -21.09 29.11 -15.66
CA VAL A 306 -20.45 30.29 -16.28
C VAL A 306 -21.41 31.48 -16.31
N ARG A 307 -22.58 31.30 -16.95
CA ARG A 307 -23.53 32.38 -17.16
C ARG A 307 -24.23 32.84 -15.88
N LEU A 308 -24.51 31.92 -14.94
CA LEU A 308 -25.09 32.27 -13.66
C LEU A 308 -24.05 32.67 -12.61
N ARG A 309 -22.76 32.67 -12.96
CA ARG A 309 -21.63 33.07 -12.10
C ARG A 309 -21.75 32.49 -10.70
N THR A 310 -21.95 31.15 -10.65
CA THR A 310 -22.26 30.45 -9.39
C THR A 310 -21.09 30.40 -8.41
N GLY A 311 -19.84 30.63 -8.85
CA GLY A 311 -18.64 30.44 -8.08
C GLY A 311 -18.20 28.97 -8.01
N TRP A 312 -18.84 28.08 -8.76
CA TRP A 312 -18.54 26.66 -8.74
C TRP A 312 -17.11 26.36 -9.22
N PHE A 313 -16.35 25.62 -8.42
CA PHE A 313 -15.01 25.15 -8.74
C PHE A 313 -14.97 23.61 -8.71
N SER A 314 -14.26 22.99 -9.65
CA SER A 314 -14.26 21.53 -9.80
C SER A 314 -13.43 20.84 -8.73
N ASP A 315 -13.97 19.77 -8.14
CA ASP A 315 -13.26 18.84 -7.28
C ASP A 315 -12.00 18.25 -7.95
N ARG A 316 -12.09 17.95 -9.25
CA ARG A 316 -10.94 17.50 -10.06
C ARG A 316 -9.86 18.58 -10.13
N SER A 317 -10.22 19.82 -10.41
CA SER A 317 -9.27 20.95 -10.47
C SER A 317 -8.55 21.14 -9.12
N ALA A 318 -9.25 20.95 -8.01
CA ALA A 318 -8.64 20.95 -6.68
C ALA A 318 -7.55 19.87 -6.52
N THR A 319 -7.73 18.70 -7.15
CA THR A 319 -6.71 17.62 -7.11
C THR A 319 -5.50 17.90 -8.01
N TYR A 320 -5.69 18.61 -9.14
CA TYR A 320 -4.57 19.13 -9.94
C TYR A 320 -3.75 20.14 -9.14
N LEU A 321 -4.39 21.13 -8.52
CA LEU A 321 -3.71 22.07 -7.63
C LEU A 321 -2.96 21.36 -6.50
N ALA A 322 -3.61 20.36 -5.88
CA ALA A 322 -3.00 19.57 -4.82
C ALA A 322 -1.80 18.75 -5.28
N SER A 323 -1.71 18.41 -6.56
CA SER A 323 -0.53 17.76 -7.14
C SER A 323 0.57 18.75 -7.59
N GLY A 324 0.42 20.04 -7.29
CA GLY A 324 1.31 21.08 -7.80
C GLY A 324 1.19 21.28 -9.32
N ARG A 325 -0.01 20.99 -9.88
CA ARG A 325 -0.29 21.21 -11.30
C ARG A 325 -1.13 22.47 -11.48
N PRO A 326 -0.62 23.49 -12.21
CA PRO A 326 -1.40 24.69 -12.48
C PRO A 326 -2.75 24.37 -13.14
N VAL A 327 -3.74 25.18 -12.88
CA VAL A 327 -5.09 25.01 -13.42
C VAL A 327 -5.48 26.22 -14.24
N VAL A 328 -5.89 25.98 -15.48
CA VAL A 328 -6.49 26.96 -16.39
C VAL A 328 -7.95 26.56 -16.59
N THR A 329 -8.86 27.26 -15.95
CA THR A 329 -10.31 26.92 -15.96
C THR A 329 -11.17 28.10 -16.29
N GLN A 330 -12.33 27.84 -16.93
CA GLN A 330 -13.27 28.88 -17.31
C GLN A 330 -13.87 29.55 -16.08
N ASP A 331 -14.02 30.90 -16.13
CA ASP A 331 -14.53 31.69 -15.02
C ASP A 331 -16.02 31.40 -14.75
N THR A 332 -16.31 31.02 -13.52
CA THR A 332 -17.68 30.86 -13.01
C THR A 332 -18.00 31.88 -11.90
N GLY A 333 -17.15 32.89 -11.70
CA GLY A 333 -17.18 33.76 -10.55
C GLY A 333 -16.37 33.29 -9.33
N PHE A 334 -15.69 32.16 -9.42
CA PHE A 334 -14.90 31.59 -8.30
C PHE A 334 -13.73 32.50 -7.87
N GLY A 335 -13.28 33.41 -8.76
CA GLY A 335 -12.25 34.40 -8.45
C GLY A 335 -12.61 35.35 -7.30
N ALA A 336 -13.87 35.43 -6.88
CA ALA A 336 -14.28 36.14 -5.68
C ALA A 336 -13.81 35.42 -4.36
N ALA A 337 -13.62 34.09 -4.40
CA ALA A 337 -13.26 33.27 -3.26
C ALA A 337 -11.86 32.65 -3.35
N LEU A 338 -11.29 32.56 -4.55
CA LEU A 338 -10.00 31.94 -4.82
C LEU A 338 -9.09 32.92 -5.57
N PRO A 339 -7.81 33.11 -5.15
CA PRO A 339 -6.87 33.96 -5.87
C PRO A 339 -6.52 33.37 -7.22
N THR A 340 -6.47 34.22 -8.25
CA THR A 340 -6.14 33.85 -9.62
C THR A 340 -4.92 34.61 -10.13
N GLY A 341 -4.29 34.14 -11.21
CA GLY A 341 -3.10 34.75 -11.83
C GLY A 341 -1.80 34.03 -11.52
N GLU A 342 -1.75 33.22 -10.47
CA GLU A 342 -0.61 32.36 -10.15
C GLU A 342 -1.09 30.96 -9.73
N GLY A 343 -0.67 29.92 -10.43
CA GLY A 343 -1.07 28.53 -10.18
C GLY A 343 -2.52 28.19 -10.54
N LEU A 344 -3.42 29.17 -10.45
CA LEU A 344 -4.82 29.09 -10.88
C LEU A 344 -5.13 30.27 -11.77
N PHE A 345 -5.66 30.01 -12.96
CA PHE A 345 -6.06 31.00 -13.98
C PHE A 345 -7.51 30.86 -14.33
N ALA A 346 -8.25 31.96 -14.26
CA ALA A 346 -9.61 32.08 -14.76
C ALA A 346 -9.58 32.67 -16.18
N PHE A 347 -10.31 32.08 -17.13
CA PHE A 347 -10.44 32.60 -18.47
C PHE A 347 -11.92 32.70 -18.90
N ASP A 348 -12.21 33.62 -19.80
CA ASP A 348 -13.54 33.83 -20.39
C ASP A 348 -13.47 33.87 -21.91
N THR A 349 -12.30 34.10 -22.50
CA THR A 349 -12.05 34.18 -23.93
C THR A 349 -10.94 33.23 -24.38
N PRO A 350 -10.86 32.86 -25.66
CA PRO A 350 -9.73 32.13 -26.21
C PRO A 350 -8.39 32.86 -26.05
N ASP A 351 -8.38 34.19 -26.03
CA ASP A 351 -7.18 34.99 -25.83
C ASP A 351 -6.68 34.86 -24.38
N SER A 352 -7.54 35.07 -23.39
CA SER A 352 -7.18 34.93 -21.98
C SER A 352 -6.76 33.51 -21.61
N ALA A 353 -7.34 32.47 -22.27
CA ALA A 353 -6.88 31.09 -22.12
C ALA A 353 -5.47 30.88 -22.67
N ALA A 354 -5.17 31.45 -23.86
CA ALA A 354 -3.82 31.35 -24.44
C ALA A 354 -2.77 32.13 -23.61
N GLU A 355 -3.12 33.29 -23.06
CA GLU A 355 -2.25 34.08 -22.16
C GLU A 355 -1.94 33.32 -20.88
N ALA A 356 -2.92 32.61 -20.29
CA ALA A 356 -2.71 31.76 -19.12
C ALA A 356 -1.72 30.62 -19.40
N VAL A 357 -1.86 29.95 -20.55
CA VAL A 357 -0.92 28.90 -21.01
C VAL A 357 0.48 29.48 -21.19
N ALA A 358 0.60 30.65 -21.85
CA ALA A 358 1.90 31.31 -22.05
C ALA A 358 2.56 31.74 -20.72
N SER A 359 1.77 32.20 -19.74
CA SER A 359 2.26 32.55 -18.41
C SER A 359 2.84 31.35 -17.70
N ILE A 360 2.12 30.19 -17.69
CA ILE A 360 2.61 28.95 -17.10
C ILE A 360 3.92 28.50 -17.74
N ASP A 361 4.03 28.64 -19.06
CA ASP A 361 5.25 28.23 -19.78
C ASP A 361 6.44 29.15 -19.52
N ALA A 362 6.19 30.42 -19.28
CA ALA A 362 7.24 31.40 -18.99
C ALA A 362 7.94 31.15 -17.64
N ASP A 363 7.18 30.68 -16.63
CA ASP A 363 7.75 30.30 -15.32
C ASP A 363 6.94 29.17 -14.68
N TYR A 364 7.13 27.97 -15.21
CA TYR A 364 6.43 26.78 -14.74
C TYR A 364 6.61 26.54 -13.24
N SER A 365 7.84 26.65 -12.73
CA SER A 365 8.17 26.34 -11.34
C SER A 365 7.42 27.24 -10.36
N ARG A 366 7.30 28.53 -10.69
CA ARG A 366 6.52 29.50 -9.89
C ARG A 366 5.05 29.10 -9.84
N HIS A 367 4.44 28.85 -11.00
CA HIS A 367 3.02 28.52 -11.07
C HIS A 367 2.69 27.16 -10.48
N ALA A 368 3.56 26.16 -10.61
CA ALA A 368 3.40 24.86 -9.99
C ALA A 368 3.48 24.92 -8.46
N SER A 369 4.44 25.70 -7.93
CA SER A 369 4.56 25.93 -6.48
C SER A 369 3.37 26.70 -5.93
N ALA A 370 2.91 27.73 -6.65
CA ALA A 370 1.72 28.51 -6.30
C ALA A 370 0.44 27.64 -6.31
N ALA A 371 0.29 26.73 -7.28
CA ALA A 371 -0.83 25.79 -7.34
C ALA A 371 -0.88 24.92 -6.06
N ARG A 372 0.25 24.36 -5.65
CA ARG A 372 0.35 23.56 -4.43
C ARG A 372 0.05 24.38 -3.17
N ALA A 373 0.57 25.60 -3.08
CA ALA A 373 0.31 26.52 -1.97
C ALA A 373 -1.17 26.87 -1.87
N LEU A 374 -1.80 27.22 -2.99
CA LEU A 374 -3.23 27.50 -3.08
C LEU A 374 -4.09 26.33 -2.64
N ALA A 375 -3.73 25.10 -3.04
CA ALA A 375 -4.43 23.91 -2.58
C ALA A 375 -4.34 23.73 -1.05
N ARG A 376 -3.17 23.96 -0.45
CA ARG A 376 -3.01 23.90 1.01
C ARG A 376 -3.83 24.97 1.73
N GLU A 377 -3.84 26.19 1.21
CA GLU A 377 -4.49 27.32 1.85
C GLU A 377 -6.03 27.26 1.74
N HIS A 378 -6.57 26.73 0.63
CA HIS A 378 -7.99 26.83 0.36
C HIS A 378 -8.73 25.49 0.30
N PHE A 379 -8.05 24.38 0.02
CA PHE A 379 -8.68 23.05 -0.17
C PHE A 379 -8.26 22.00 0.84
N ASP A 380 -7.22 22.26 1.67
CA ASP A 380 -6.85 21.27 2.70
C ASP A 380 -8.07 20.89 3.55
N HIS A 381 -8.20 19.61 3.83
CA HIS A 381 -9.35 19.06 4.58
C HIS A 381 -9.58 19.74 5.93
N GLU A 382 -8.50 20.20 6.61
CA GLU A 382 -8.65 20.97 7.86
C GLU A 382 -9.31 22.34 7.58
N VAL A 383 -8.89 23.00 6.51
CA VAL A 383 -9.38 24.35 6.14
C VAL A 383 -10.86 24.30 5.72
N VAL A 384 -11.26 23.22 5.04
CA VAL A 384 -12.64 23.08 4.55
C VAL A 384 -13.59 22.49 5.58
N LEU A 385 -13.20 21.37 6.21
CA LEU A 385 -14.11 20.63 7.09
C LEU A 385 -14.23 21.24 8.49
N ALA A 386 -13.17 21.82 9.05
CA ALA A 386 -13.26 22.34 10.41
C ALA A 386 -14.26 23.51 10.57
N PRO A 387 -14.33 24.49 9.65
CA PRO A 387 -15.38 25.52 9.68
C PRO A 387 -16.79 24.94 9.51
N MET A 388 -16.97 24.01 8.56
CA MET A 388 -18.26 23.32 8.35
C MET A 388 -18.73 22.62 9.63
N LEU A 389 -17.85 21.88 10.30
CA LEU A 389 -18.18 21.21 11.56
C LEU A 389 -18.48 22.21 12.69
N ALA A 390 -17.75 23.31 12.76
CA ALA A 390 -17.99 24.38 13.75
C ALA A 390 -19.39 25.02 13.57
N GLN A 391 -19.82 25.26 12.35
CA GLN A 391 -21.18 25.76 12.04
C GLN A 391 -22.27 24.78 12.47
N LEU A 392 -21.96 23.48 12.46
CA LEU A 392 -22.85 22.41 12.93
C LEU A 392 -22.81 22.21 14.46
N GLY A 393 -22.07 23.06 15.21
CA GLY A 393 -21.89 22.93 16.65
C GLY A 393 -20.93 21.80 17.06
N LEU A 394 -20.21 21.22 16.08
CA LEU A 394 -19.22 20.18 16.31
C LEU A 394 -17.84 20.84 16.34
N GLY A 395 -17.33 21.13 17.55
CA GLY A 395 -16.02 21.74 17.72
C GLY A 395 -14.90 20.82 17.28
N ARG A 396 -13.73 21.43 17.01
CA ARG A 396 -12.48 20.68 16.77
C ARG A 396 -12.22 19.83 18.02
N MET A 397 -12.28 18.51 17.87
CA MET A 397 -11.89 17.61 18.95
C MET A 397 -10.41 17.86 19.25
N ALA A 398 -10.05 17.97 20.54
CA ALA A 398 -8.68 18.22 20.94
C ALA A 398 -7.76 17.26 20.17
N ARG A 399 -6.76 17.80 19.44
CA ARG A 399 -5.74 16.99 18.79
C ARG A 399 -5.19 16.01 19.83
N ARG A 400 -5.61 14.78 19.80
CA ARG A 400 -4.68 13.70 20.08
C ARG A 400 -3.73 13.71 18.89
N SER A 401 -2.45 13.63 19.16
CA SER A 401 -1.43 13.31 18.14
C SER A 401 -2.05 12.36 17.13
N PRO A 402 -1.93 12.63 15.82
CA PRO A 402 -2.70 11.95 14.80
C PRO A 402 -2.77 10.48 15.16
N SER A 403 -3.99 9.97 15.32
CA SER A 403 -4.17 8.54 15.50
C SER A 403 -3.47 7.93 14.31
N ARG A 404 -2.44 7.15 14.62
CA ARG A 404 -1.56 6.47 13.67
C ARG A 404 -2.28 6.29 12.35
N SER A 405 -1.70 6.83 11.27
CA SER A 405 -2.17 6.58 9.90
C SER A 405 -2.60 5.13 9.75
N PRO A 406 -3.61 4.85 8.96
CA PRO A 406 -3.94 3.47 8.63
C PRO A 406 -2.62 2.77 8.27
N HIS A 407 -2.45 1.56 8.76
CA HIS A 407 -1.24 0.77 8.51
C HIS A 407 -0.90 0.86 7.02
N VAL A 408 0.39 1.02 6.71
CA VAL A 408 0.87 1.15 5.32
C VAL A 408 0.39 0.00 4.42
N PHE A 409 0.13 -1.15 5.04
CA PHE A 409 -0.46 -2.31 4.39
C PHE A 409 -1.76 -2.74 5.10
N PRO A 410 -2.70 -3.40 4.37
CA PRO A 410 -3.87 -4.02 4.96
C PRO A 410 -3.50 -5.00 6.08
N LEU A 411 -4.23 -4.97 7.20
CA LEU A 411 -3.92 -5.83 8.35
C LEU A 411 -4.06 -7.32 8.02
N GLU A 412 -4.94 -7.66 7.08
CA GLU A 412 -5.17 -9.03 6.58
C GLU A 412 -4.16 -9.48 5.50
N MET A 413 -3.22 -8.64 5.09
CA MET A 413 -2.21 -9.00 4.11
C MET A 413 -1.38 -10.18 4.62
N GLU A 414 -1.35 -11.27 3.83
CA GLU A 414 -0.62 -12.49 4.19
C GLU A 414 0.89 -12.26 4.12
N LEU A 415 1.59 -12.65 5.16
CA LEU A 415 3.05 -12.64 5.25
C LEU A 415 3.66 -14.03 5.04
N GLU A 416 2.85 -15.09 5.15
CA GLU A 416 3.34 -16.44 4.92
C GLU A 416 3.52 -16.68 3.41
N PRO A 417 4.73 -17.03 2.94
CA PRO A 417 4.98 -17.28 1.53
C PRO A 417 4.32 -18.61 1.10
N ILE A 418 3.77 -18.64 -0.11
CA ILE A 418 3.19 -19.87 -0.71
C ILE A 418 4.26 -20.89 -1.08
N SER A 419 5.49 -20.45 -1.28
CA SER A 419 6.68 -21.29 -1.46
C SER A 419 7.86 -20.66 -0.73
N ARG A 420 8.74 -21.51 -0.17
CA ARG A 420 9.89 -21.05 0.61
C ARG A 420 11.23 -21.16 -0.13
N ARG A 421 11.26 -21.76 -1.34
CA ARG A 421 12.46 -21.82 -2.18
C ARG A 421 12.13 -21.95 -3.67
N PRO A 422 12.30 -20.90 -4.46
CA PRO A 422 12.52 -19.52 -4.03
C PRO A 422 11.32 -19.03 -3.21
N THR A 423 11.54 -18.06 -2.33
CA THR A 423 10.44 -17.48 -1.56
C THR A 423 9.49 -16.75 -2.49
N THR A 424 8.24 -17.19 -2.53
CA THR A 424 7.19 -16.64 -3.40
C THR A 424 6.03 -16.19 -2.54
N LEU A 425 5.67 -14.91 -2.67
CA LEU A 425 4.53 -14.32 -1.97
C LEU A 425 3.21 -14.79 -2.57
N ALA A 426 2.15 -14.77 -1.77
CA ALA A 426 0.79 -14.96 -2.26
C ALA A 426 0.45 -13.91 -3.33
N PRO A 427 -0.30 -14.25 -4.41
CA PRO A 427 -0.67 -13.30 -5.46
C PRO A 427 -1.37 -12.05 -4.89
N SER A 428 -2.23 -12.21 -3.88
CA SER A 428 -2.88 -11.10 -3.15
C SER A 428 -1.88 -10.16 -2.48
N THR A 429 -0.81 -10.70 -1.89
CA THR A 429 0.25 -9.92 -1.26
C THR A 429 1.09 -9.18 -2.31
N VAL A 430 1.41 -9.85 -3.42
CA VAL A 430 2.10 -9.21 -4.57
C VAL A 430 1.26 -8.08 -5.14
N GLU A 431 -0.03 -8.31 -5.36
CA GLU A 431 -0.96 -7.29 -5.85
C GLU A 431 -1.06 -6.11 -4.86
N THR A 432 -1.18 -6.39 -3.57
CA THR A 432 -1.17 -5.35 -2.52
C THR A 432 0.12 -4.54 -2.54
N ALA A 433 1.28 -5.20 -2.64
CA ALA A 433 2.57 -4.54 -2.65
C ALA A 433 2.80 -3.72 -3.94
N THR A 434 2.40 -4.24 -5.11
CA THR A 434 2.74 -3.64 -6.41
C THR A 434 1.60 -2.85 -7.04
N GLY A 435 0.36 -3.10 -6.67
CA GLY A 435 -0.84 -2.45 -7.22
C GLY A 435 -1.15 -1.08 -6.59
N GLY A 436 -0.53 -0.75 -5.47
CA GLY A 436 -0.71 0.53 -4.77
C GLY A 436 0.27 1.62 -5.21
N SER A 437 -0.13 2.88 -5.07
CA SER A 437 0.82 3.99 -5.10
C SER A 437 1.74 3.92 -3.89
N ILE A 438 2.93 4.49 -4.02
CA ILE A 438 3.89 4.62 -2.92
C ILE A 438 3.24 5.45 -1.80
N GLN A 439 3.15 4.88 -0.61
CA GLN A 439 2.60 5.52 0.58
C GLN A 439 3.73 6.19 1.36
N VAL A 440 4.11 7.40 0.96
CA VAL A 440 5.17 8.17 1.62
C VAL A 440 4.59 9.46 2.18
N HIS A 441 5.08 9.87 3.33
CA HIS A 441 4.82 11.20 3.88
C HIS A 441 6.06 12.04 3.67
N GLU A 442 5.89 13.21 3.06
CA GLU A 442 6.94 14.20 2.96
C GLU A 442 7.44 14.58 4.36
N ASP A 443 8.69 14.29 4.63
CA ASP A 443 9.41 14.80 5.79
C ASP A 443 10.61 15.58 5.27
N GLU A 444 10.57 16.91 5.43
CA GLU A 444 11.62 17.82 4.97
C GLU A 444 12.77 17.94 5.98
N ARG A 445 12.76 17.17 7.08
CA ARG A 445 13.80 17.28 8.10
C ARG A 445 15.15 16.82 7.56
N ALA A 446 16.15 17.67 7.74
CA ALA A 446 17.54 17.27 7.55
C ALA A 446 17.95 16.31 8.68
N LEU A 447 18.77 15.29 8.35
CA LEU A 447 19.31 14.36 9.33
C LEU A 447 20.08 15.11 10.42
N GLY A 448 19.70 14.89 11.69
CA GLY A 448 20.37 15.47 12.85
C GLY A 448 21.74 14.83 13.14
N ALA A 449 22.46 15.40 14.08
CA ALA A 449 23.82 14.95 14.43
C ALA A 449 23.86 13.52 15.00
N GLU A 450 22.80 13.06 15.63
CA GLU A 450 22.64 11.69 16.18
C GLU A 450 21.75 10.79 15.29
N GLY A 451 21.45 11.23 14.06
CA GLY A 451 20.55 10.52 13.15
C GLY A 451 21.07 9.16 12.70
N THR A 452 20.21 8.38 12.10
CA THR A 452 20.46 7.00 11.64
C THR A 452 20.48 6.90 10.13
N SER A 453 21.48 6.23 9.55
CA SER A 453 21.46 5.84 8.14
C SER A 453 21.05 4.39 8.01
N ILE A 454 19.93 4.13 7.36
CA ILE A 454 19.45 2.78 7.03
C ILE A 454 19.87 2.48 5.59
N VAL A 455 20.65 1.42 5.40
CA VAL A 455 21.14 0.98 4.09
C VAL A 455 20.42 -0.29 3.68
N VAL A 456 19.76 -0.25 2.52
CA VAL A 456 19.07 -1.40 1.91
C VAL A 456 19.68 -1.68 0.55
N VAL A 457 20.06 -2.94 0.29
CA VAL A 457 20.51 -3.38 -1.04
C VAL A 457 19.37 -4.10 -1.74
N THR A 458 19.06 -3.71 -2.96
CA THR A 458 18.03 -4.34 -3.79
C THR A 458 18.62 -4.99 -5.04
N GLN A 459 18.06 -6.13 -5.44
CA GLN A 459 18.27 -6.74 -6.74
C GLN A 459 17.04 -7.52 -7.15
N ASP A 460 16.27 -6.98 -8.11
CA ASP A 460 14.94 -7.49 -8.46
C ASP A 460 14.01 -7.66 -7.25
N GLY A 461 12.86 -8.28 -7.43
CA GLY A 461 11.92 -8.55 -6.34
C GLY A 461 11.11 -7.32 -5.94
N LEU A 462 10.55 -6.58 -6.91
CA LEU A 462 9.80 -5.32 -6.70
C LEU A 462 8.80 -5.40 -5.55
N ALA A 463 8.06 -6.50 -5.39
CA ALA A 463 7.09 -6.65 -4.30
C ALA A 463 7.77 -6.63 -2.93
N PHE A 464 8.87 -7.37 -2.75
CA PHE A 464 9.64 -7.36 -1.50
C PHE A 464 10.25 -5.98 -1.22
N ASN A 465 10.83 -5.35 -2.24
CA ASN A 465 11.42 -4.02 -2.11
C ASN A 465 10.38 -3.00 -1.62
N ARG A 466 9.15 -3.04 -2.16
CA ARG A 466 8.07 -2.17 -1.73
C ARG A 466 7.62 -2.48 -0.30
N LEU A 467 7.42 -3.74 0.06
CA LEU A 467 7.05 -4.14 1.41
C LEU A 467 8.09 -3.67 2.44
N CYS A 468 9.37 -3.85 2.15
CA CYS A 468 10.46 -3.43 3.02
C CYS A 468 10.51 -1.90 3.15
N LEU A 469 10.73 -1.19 2.05
CA LEU A 469 11.01 0.25 2.07
C LEU A 469 9.80 1.06 2.57
N GLU A 470 8.58 0.70 2.14
CA GLU A 470 7.37 1.36 2.60
C GLU A 470 7.08 1.07 4.09
N SER A 471 7.43 -0.13 4.61
CA SER A 471 7.33 -0.41 6.05
C SER A 471 8.34 0.41 6.87
N VAL A 472 9.56 0.58 6.38
CA VAL A 472 10.59 1.43 7.02
C VAL A 472 10.10 2.88 7.11
N LEU A 473 9.70 3.45 5.98
CA LEU A 473 9.25 4.85 5.92
C LEU A 473 8.01 5.12 6.78
N ALA A 474 7.09 4.15 6.85
CA ALA A 474 5.88 4.29 7.65
C ALA A 474 6.09 4.11 9.15
N ASN A 475 6.96 3.18 9.55
CA ASN A 475 7.11 2.76 10.94
C ASN A 475 8.34 3.36 11.66
N SER A 476 9.07 4.25 10.97
CA SER A 476 10.19 5.01 11.55
C SER A 476 9.94 6.54 11.49
N ARG A 477 8.69 6.97 11.44
CA ARG A 477 8.33 8.41 11.27
C ARG A 477 8.79 9.31 12.40
N ASP A 478 8.82 8.78 13.61
CA ASP A 478 9.21 9.52 14.80
C ASP A 478 10.73 9.49 15.03
N ASP A 479 11.46 8.73 14.20
CA ASP A 479 12.90 8.57 14.25
C ASP A 479 13.57 9.59 13.29
N ASP A 480 14.78 10.00 13.64
CA ASP A 480 15.62 10.84 12.78
C ASP A 480 16.51 9.93 11.91
N PHE A 481 16.14 9.74 10.62
CA PHE A 481 16.86 8.83 9.74
C PHE A 481 16.90 9.28 8.28
N GLU A 482 17.88 8.75 7.55
CA GLU A 482 17.93 8.70 6.09
C GLU A 482 17.86 7.23 5.62
N LEU A 483 17.28 6.99 4.46
CA LEU A 483 17.18 5.68 3.83
C LEU A 483 18.00 5.66 2.54
N ILE A 484 19.10 4.91 2.54
CA ILE A 484 20.00 4.77 1.40
C ILE A 484 19.72 3.43 0.73
N VAL A 485 19.19 3.47 -0.48
CA VAL A 485 18.89 2.27 -1.26
C VAL A 485 19.92 2.09 -2.37
N VAL A 486 20.61 0.96 -2.36
CA VAL A 486 21.58 0.60 -3.39
C VAL A 486 20.96 -0.45 -4.31
N ASP A 487 20.50 -0.03 -5.49
CA ASP A 487 20.02 -0.97 -6.50
C ASP A 487 21.19 -1.65 -7.21
N ASN A 488 21.23 -2.96 -7.07
CA ASN A 488 22.35 -3.76 -7.55
C ASN A 488 22.11 -4.34 -8.96
N GLY A 489 21.49 -3.52 -9.84
CA GLY A 489 21.28 -3.87 -11.24
C GLY A 489 19.95 -4.59 -11.49
N SER A 490 18.84 -4.14 -10.87
CA SER A 490 17.49 -4.70 -11.08
C SER A 490 16.95 -4.45 -12.48
N GLU A 491 16.16 -5.42 -13.00
CA GLU A 491 15.55 -5.39 -14.34
C GLU A 491 14.02 -5.54 -14.30
N ASP A 492 13.40 -5.73 -13.13
CA ASP A 492 11.99 -6.08 -12.92
C ASP A 492 11.04 -4.89 -12.58
N GLY A 493 11.46 -3.66 -12.86
CA GLY A 493 10.69 -2.45 -12.48
C GLY A 493 11.13 -1.80 -11.16
N THR A 494 11.96 -2.45 -10.35
CA THR A 494 12.49 -1.91 -9.09
C THR A 494 13.16 -0.54 -9.29
N ARG A 495 13.94 -0.35 -10.36
CA ARG A 495 14.63 0.92 -10.63
C ARG A 495 13.68 2.09 -10.80
N GLY A 496 12.59 1.88 -11.56
CA GLY A 496 11.54 2.90 -11.73
C GLY A 496 10.88 3.28 -10.40
N TYR A 497 10.54 2.28 -9.61
CA TYR A 497 10.00 2.46 -8.27
C TYR A 497 10.95 3.24 -7.35
N LEU A 498 12.24 2.91 -7.33
CA LEU A 498 13.22 3.57 -6.47
C LEU A 498 13.44 5.03 -6.84
N ILE A 499 13.46 5.35 -8.13
CA ILE A 499 13.54 6.73 -8.61
C ILE A 499 12.30 7.50 -8.14
N GLU A 500 11.11 6.93 -8.34
CA GLU A 500 9.86 7.54 -7.88
C GLU A 500 9.84 7.72 -6.35
N LEU A 501 10.33 6.74 -5.59
CA LEU A 501 10.40 6.80 -4.14
C LEU A 501 11.33 7.95 -3.66
N ALA A 502 12.51 8.10 -4.28
CA ALA A 502 13.44 9.17 -3.94
C ALA A 502 12.91 10.57 -4.31
N ASP A 503 12.10 10.65 -5.38
CA ASP A 503 11.41 11.89 -5.74
C ASP A 503 10.29 12.27 -4.76
N LEU A 504 9.70 11.28 -4.09
CA LEU A 504 8.57 11.47 -3.18
C LEU A 504 8.98 11.72 -1.72
N ASP A 505 10.11 11.18 -1.28
CA ASP A 505 10.58 11.31 0.11
C ASP A 505 12.03 11.76 0.15
N ALA A 506 12.27 12.97 0.67
CA ALA A 506 13.61 13.59 0.74
C ALA A 506 14.60 12.82 1.64
N ARG A 507 14.10 11.92 2.51
CA ARG A 507 14.96 11.04 3.32
C ARG A 507 15.55 9.89 2.50
N VAL A 508 15.00 9.60 1.31
CA VAL A 508 15.42 8.49 0.46
C VAL A 508 16.49 8.93 -0.53
N ARG A 509 17.59 8.22 -0.51
CA ARG A 509 18.72 8.43 -1.43
C ARG A 509 19.00 7.13 -2.18
N VAL A 510 19.01 7.18 -3.50
CA VAL A 510 19.14 5.99 -4.34
C VAL A 510 20.48 6.00 -5.10
N LEU A 511 21.19 4.87 -5.06
CA LEU A 511 22.36 4.59 -5.88
C LEU A 511 22.05 3.43 -6.84
N LEU A 512 22.10 3.69 -8.14
CA LEU A 512 21.81 2.70 -9.17
C LEU A 512 23.11 2.11 -9.76
N ASN A 513 23.38 0.83 -9.50
CA ASN A 513 24.45 0.09 -10.15
C ASN A 513 24.03 -0.38 -11.55
N GLY A 514 24.93 -0.37 -12.51
CA GLY A 514 24.67 -0.88 -13.86
C GLY A 514 24.63 -2.41 -13.94
N ARG A 515 25.07 -3.13 -12.90
CA ARG A 515 25.10 -4.59 -12.79
C ARG A 515 25.19 -5.01 -11.34
N ASN A 516 24.88 -6.27 -11.05
CA ASN A 516 25.10 -6.86 -9.73
C ASN A 516 26.59 -6.89 -9.40
N LYS A 517 26.97 -6.26 -8.28
CA LYS A 517 28.35 -6.21 -7.75
C LYS A 517 28.57 -7.16 -6.57
N GLY A 518 27.53 -7.85 -6.12
CA GLY A 518 27.52 -8.63 -4.88
C GLY A 518 27.00 -7.82 -3.67
N PHE A 519 26.69 -8.53 -2.57
CA PHE A 519 26.08 -7.95 -1.38
C PHE A 519 27.04 -7.02 -0.62
N ALA A 520 28.21 -7.52 -0.25
CA ALA A 520 29.20 -6.75 0.52
C ALA A 520 29.65 -5.46 -0.20
N PRO A 521 30.01 -5.46 -1.52
CA PRO A 521 30.31 -4.23 -2.23
C PRO A 521 29.15 -3.22 -2.28
N ALA A 522 27.90 -3.68 -2.44
CA ALA A 522 26.75 -2.80 -2.46
C ALA A 522 26.45 -2.20 -1.08
N CYS A 523 26.52 -3.00 0.00
CA CYS A 523 26.46 -2.50 1.37
C CYS A 523 27.54 -1.43 1.65
N ASN A 524 28.78 -1.70 1.25
CA ASN A 524 29.88 -0.74 1.39
C ASN A 524 29.65 0.57 0.62
N GLN A 525 28.99 0.51 -0.55
CA GLN A 525 28.60 1.73 -1.27
C GLN A 525 27.59 2.57 -0.44
N GLY A 526 26.57 1.93 0.12
CA GLY A 526 25.59 2.59 0.97
C GLY A 526 26.22 3.16 2.26
N LEU A 527 27.05 2.37 2.95
CA LEU A 527 27.74 2.79 4.17
C LEU A 527 28.68 3.99 3.95
N ARG A 528 29.32 4.09 2.78
CA ARG A 528 30.13 5.26 2.41
C ARG A 528 29.30 6.54 2.19
N LEU A 529 28.05 6.40 1.77
CA LEU A 529 27.12 7.52 1.56
C LEU A 529 26.40 7.94 2.86
N ALA A 530 26.42 7.07 3.86
CA ALA A 530 25.73 7.26 5.13
C ALA A 530 26.25 8.50 5.88
N LEU A 531 25.34 9.32 6.46
CA LEU A 531 25.65 10.54 7.21
C LEU A 531 25.39 10.37 8.71
N GLY A 532 24.49 9.46 9.12
CA GLY A 532 24.04 9.25 10.50
C GLY A 532 25.12 8.73 11.43
N GLU A 533 24.98 8.99 12.72
CA GLU A 533 25.84 8.44 13.80
C GLU A 533 25.58 6.94 14.01
N HIS A 534 24.36 6.51 13.76
CA HIS A 534 23.99 5.09 13.75
C HIS A 534 23.86 4.59 12.32
N LEU A 535 24.27 3.36 12.10
CA LEU A 535 24.24 2.67 10.80
C LEU A 535 23.43 1.40 10.94
N VAL A 536 22.50 1.19 10.04
CA VAL A 536 21.69 -0.02 9.99
C VAL A 536 21.77 -0.62 8.59
N LEU A 537 22.18 -1.89 8.50
CA LEU A 537 22.03 -2.69 7.29
C LEU A 537 20.70 -3.45 7.41
N LEU A 538 19.89 -3.44 6.37
CA LEU A 538 18.59 -4.09 6.34
C LEU A 538 18.38 -4.77 4.99
N ASN A 539 17.97 -6.04 5.00
CA ASN A 539 17.64 -6.76 3.78
C ASN A 539 16.31 -6.27 3.17
N ASN A 540 16.24 -6.30 1.86
CA ASN A 540 15.08 -5.88 1.10
C ASN A 540 13.85 -6.83 1.19
N ASP A 541 14.02 -8.02 1.74
CA ASP A 541 12.97 -9.01 1.99
C ASP A 541 12.55 -9.05 3.48
N THR A 542 12.47 -7.87 4.10
CA THR A 542 12.05 -7.67 5.49
C THR A 542 10.84 -6.76 5.59
N MET A 543 10.14 -6.83 6.74
CA MET A 543 9.15 -5.83 7.14
C MET A 543 9.36 -5.45 8.61
N VAL A 544 9.30 -4.18 8.89
CA VAL A 544 9.60 -3.63 10.23
C VAL A 544 8.33 -3.09 10.91
N PRO A 545 8.13 -3.34 12.22
CA PRO A 545 7.01 -2.80 12.99
C PRO A 545 7.32 -1.41 13.56
N PRO A 546 6.33 -0.66 14.06
CA PRO A 546 6.58 0.58 14.79
C PRO A 546 7.52 0.39 15.99
N GLY A 547 8.47 1.31 16.16
CA GLY A 547 9.44 1.30 17.27
C GLY A 547 10.64 0.37 17.12
N TRP A 548 10.76 -0.35 16.00
CA TRP A 548 11.86 -1.27 15.75
C TRP A 548 13.25 -0.60 15.82
N LEU A 549 13.37 0.59 15.23
CA LEU A 549 14.63 1.33 15.17
C LEU A 549 15.06 1.78 16.58
N ALA A 550 14.16 2.40 17.31
CA ALA A 550 14.40 2.83 18.69
C ALA A 550 14.78 1.64 19.61
N GLY A 551 14.16 0.46 19.42
CA GLY A 551 14.51 -0.77 20.14
C GLY A 551 15.97 -1.15 19.91
N LEU A 552 16.40 -1.28 18.66
CA LEU A 552 17.80 -1.59 18.30
C LEU A 552 18.79 -0.56 18.87
N LEU A 553 18.51 0.73 18.64
CA LEU A 553 19.42 1.81 19.03
C LEU A 553 19.56 1.96 20.54
N SER A 554 18.55 1.55 21.32
CA SER A 554 18.60 1.60 22.78
C SER A 554 19.78 0.82 23.36
N HIS A 555 20.12 -0.32 22.74
CA HIS A 555 21.23 -1.19 23.14
C HIS A 555 22.61 -0.65 22.74
N LEU A 556 22.68 0.19 21.70
CA LEU A 556 23.90 0.85 21.24
C LEU A 556 24.35 2.03 22.14
N ARG A 557 23.52 2.46 23.10
CA ARG A 557 23.92 3.44 24.11
C ARG A 557 25.08 2.97 24.98
N ASN A 558 25.25 1.64 25.12
CA ASN A 558 26.42 1.06 25.79
C ASN A 558 27.61 1.04 24.82
N PRO A 559 28.72 1.75 25.11
CA PRO A 559 29.89 1.82 24.23
C PRO A 559 30.56 0.48 23.95
N GLY A 560 30.46 -0.48 24.86
CA GLY A 560 31.00 -1.83 24.68
C GLY A 560 30.22 -2.72 23.70
N VAL A 561 29.00 -2.30 23.33
CA VAL A 561 28.18 -3.04 22.35
C VAL A 561 28.51 -2.54 20.94
N GLY A 562 28.97 -3.42 20.08
CA GLY A 562 29.36 -3.10 18.70
C GLY A 562 28.29 -3.37 17.69
N LEU A 563 27.69 -4.56 17.76
CA LEU A 563 26.71 -5.05 16.78
C LEU A 563 25.42 -5.47 17.49
N VAL A 564 24.28 -5.04 16.94
CA VAL A 564 22.93 -5.33 17.46
C VAL A 564 22.03 -5.81 16.33
N GLY A 565 21.41 -6.97 16.51
CA GLY A 565 20.39 -7.50 15.60
C GLY A 565 19.09 -7.81 16.35
N PRO A 566 17.91 -7.78 15.69
CA PRO A 566 16.62 -8.14 16.28
C PRO A 566 16.41 -9.66 16.26
N VAL A 567 15.39 -10.14 16.97
CA VAL A 567 14.84 -11.47 16.69
C VAL A 567 13.98 -11.44 15.42
N THR A 568 13.78 -12.61 14.83
CA THR A 568 13.02 -12.78 13.59
C THR A 568 12.31 -14.13 13.52
N ASN A 569 11.35 -14.24 12.59
CA ASN A 569 10.63 -15.49 12.30
C ASN A 569 11.47 -16.51 11.50
N ARG A 570 12.59 -16.08 10.86
CA ARG A 570 13.35 -16.97 9.98
C ARG A 570 14.77 -16.45 9.71
N ILE A 571 15.79 -17.18 10.16
CA ILE A 571 17.21 -16.84 9.89
C ILE A 571 18.18 -18.02 9.99
N GLY A 572 17.91 -19.04 10.76
CA GLY A 572 18.77 -20.23 10.92
C GLY A 572 19.85 -20.11 11.99
N ASN A 573 19.79 -19.11 12.86
CA ASN A 573 20.63 -18.94 14.04
C ASN A 573 19.78 -18.64 15.30
N GLU A 574 20.40 -18.26 16.40
CA GLU A 574 19.74 -17.98 17.68
C GLU A 574 18.77 -16.79 17.64
N ALA A 575 18.78 -15.96 16.60
CA ALA A 575 17.83 -14.87 16.44
C ALA A 575 16.43 -15.36 15.99
N GLU A 576 16.31 -16.60 15.50
CA GLU A 576 15.02 -17.16 15.11
C GLU A 576 14.17 -17.48 16.33
N VAL A 577 12.93 -16.96 16.34
CA VAL A 577 11.94 -17.20 17.41
C VAL A 577 10.68 -17.82 16.82
N GLU A 578 9.97 -18.56 17.66
CA GLU A 578 8.67 -19.12 17.27
C GLU A 578 7.65 -17.98 17.07
N THR A 579 6.92 -18.04 15.97
CA THR A 579 5.91 -17.04 15.59
C THR A 579 4.58 -17.71 15.30
N ASP A 580 3.49 -17.06 15.72
CA ASP A 580 2.11 -17.53 15.57
C ASP A 580 1.28 -16.68 14.59
N TYR A 581 1.89 -15.66 13.99
CA TYR A 581 1.23 -14.76 13.04
C TYR A 581 1.34 -15.24 11.60
N ARG A 582 0.32 -14.89 10.80
CA ARG A 582 0.25 -15.14 9.36
C ARG A 582 0.03 -13.87 8.54
N THR A 583 -0.57 -12.86 9.18
CA THR A 583 -0.91 -11.60 8.52
C THR A 583 -0.11 -10.43 9.08
N TRP A 584 -0.12 -9.32 8.34
CA TRP A 584 0.51 -8.08 8.78
C TRP A 584 -0.03 -7.58 10.13
N GLY A 585 -1.35 -7.63 10.31
CA GLY A 585 -1.98 -7.20 11.57
C GLY A 585 -1.55 -8.06 12.76
N GLU A 586 -1.56 -9.37 12.59
CA GLU A 586 -1.10 -10.31 13.62
C GLU A 586 0.39 -10.12 13.95
N PHE A 587 1.22 -9.83 12.92
CA PHE A 587 2.63 -9.49 13.14
C PHE A 587 2.80 -8.22 13.98
N LEU A 588 2.02 -7.17 13.73
CA LEU A 588 2.07 -5.95 14.52
C LEU A 588 1.66 -6.19 15.98
N GLU A 589 0.66 -7.04 16.22
CA GLU A 589 0.25 -7.46 17.57
C GLU A 589 1.35 -8.29 18.26
N PHE A 590 1.95 -9.25 17.54
CA PHE A 590 3.06 -10.04 18.02
C PHE A 590 4.25 -9.15 18.40
N ALA A 591 4.66 -8.25 17.53
CA ALA A 591 5.76 -7.30 17.76
C ALA A 591 5.49 -6.42 18.99
N GLY A 592 4.28 -5.87 19.10
CA GLY A 592 3.89 -5.04 20.24
C GLY A 592 3.80 -5.81 21.56
N ARG A 593 3.37 -7.07 21.54
CA ARG A 593 3.38 -7.96 22.70
C ARG A 593 4.81 -8.25 23.12
N ARG A 594 5.65 -8.69 22.19
CA ARG A 594 7.04 -9.04 22.45
C ARG A 594 7.86 -7.88 23.00
N SER A 595 7.70 -6.69 22.44
CA SER A 595 8.37 -5.47 22.94
C SER A 595 8.03 -5.15 24.41
N ARG A 596 6.82 -5.48 24.85
CA ARG A 596 6.44 -5.29 26.26
C ARG A 596 6.91 -6.40 27.19
N GLU A 597 6.84 -7.66 26.73
CA GLU A 597 7.17 -8.83 27.54
C GLU A 597 8.68 -9.01 27.73
N HIS A 598 9.48 -8.61 26.76
CA HIS A 598 10.94 -8.75 26.74
C HIS A 598 11.70 -7.41 26.80
N ALA A 599 11.06 -6.35 27.33
CA ALA A 599 11.63 -5.01 27.34
C ALA A 599 13.04 -4.96 27.95
N GLY A 600 14.05 -4.60 27.13
CA GLY A 600 15.45 -4.50 27.53
C GLY A 600 16.21 -5.83 27.63
N GLU A 601 15.55 -6.95 27.34
CA GLU A 601 16.21 -8.29 27.30
C GLU A 601 17.03 -8.45 26.02
N TRP A 602 18.14 -9.17 26.14
CA TRP A 602 19.00 -9.48 25.00
C TRP A 602 19.78 -10.77 25.24
N LEU A 603 20.20 -11.40 24.15
CA LEU A 603 21.06 -12.57 24.12
C LEU A 603 22.41 -12.19 23.50
N GLU A 604 23.51 -12.60 24.10
CA GLU A 604 24.82 -12.54 23.46
C GLU A 604 24.92 -13.64 22.39
N MET A 605 25.29 -13.24 21.16
CA MET A 605 25.38 -14.20 20.07
C MET A 605 26.71 -14.07 19.33
N ARG A 606 27.09 -15.19 18.69
CA ARG A 606 28.34 -15.23 17.93
C ARG A 606 28.31 -14.38 16.70
N VAL A 607 27.20 -14.44 15.97
CA VAL A 607 27.01 -13.74 14.68
C VAL A 607 25.61 -13.18 14.58
N PRO A 608 25.41 -11.86 14.81
CA PRO A 608 24.19 -11.19 14.41
C PRO A 608 24.12 -11.15 12.89
N ALA A 609 23.09 -11.75 12.32
CA ALA A 609 22.94 -11.84 10.87
C ALA A 609 22.61 -10.48 10.24
N MET A 610 23.16 -10.21 9.06
CA MET A 610 23.03 -8.93 8.35
C MET A 610 21.67 -8.72 7.68
N PHE A 611 20.67 -9.59 7.91
CA PHE A 611 19.32 -9.29 7.45
C PHE A 611 18.78 -8.01 8.11
N CYS A 612 19.19 -7.73 9.35
CA CYS A 612 19.00 -6.47 10.07
C CYS A 612 20.10 -6.32 11.12
N LEU A 613 21.03 -5.41 10.88
CA LEU A 613 22.21 -5.20 11.75
C LEU A 613 22.41 -3.72 12.01
N ALA A 614 22.37 -3.32 13.29
CA ALA A 614 22.65 -1.96 13.73
C ALA A 614 24.01 -1.83 14.40
N MET A 615 24.71 -0.72 14.18
CA MET A 615 26.00 -0.38 14.78
C MET A 615 26.16 1.14 14.89
N ARG A 616 27.10 1.58 15.74
CA ARG A 616 27.51 3.00 15.71
C ARG A 616 28.50 3.25 14.58
N ARG A 617 28.55 4.47 14.11
CA ARG A 617 29.56 4.91 13.14
C ARG A 617 30.99 4.67 13.65
N GLN A 618 31.22 4.86 14.97
CA GLN A 618 32.52 4.56 15.56
C GLN A 618 32.90 3.07 15.40
N THR A 619 31.97 2.15 15.69
CA THR A 619 32.20 0.71 15.46
C THR A 619 32.58 0.43 14.00
N TYR A 620 31.83 1.02 13.03
CA TYR A 620 32.18 0.88 11.62
C TYR A 620 33.57 1.42 11.27
N ARG A 621 33.99 2.55 11.87
CA ARG A 621 35.35 3.08 11.66
C ARG A 621 36.43 2.16 12.22
N ASP A 622 36.19 1.56 13.36
CA ASP A 622 37.14 0.65 14.00
C ASP A 622 37.25 -0.68 13.24
N LEU A 623 36.14 -1.18 12.72
CA LEU A 623 36.10 -2.44 11.99
C LEU A 623 36.46 -2.29 10.49
N GLY A 624 36.20 -1.13 9.91
CA GLY A 624 36.29 -0.89 8.49
C GLY A 624 35.14 -1.51 7.68
N PRO A 625 35.21 -1.47 6.34
CA PRO A 625 34.14 -1.98 5.46
C PRO A 625 34.01 -3.49 5.50
N LEU A 626 32.87 -4.01 5.01
CA LEU A 626 32.69 -5.45 4.79
C LEU A 626 33.74 -5.98 3.80
N ASP A 627 34.15 -7.21 3.99
CA ASP A 627 35.17 -7.85 3.15
C ASP A 627 34.55 -8.29 1.81
N GLU A 628 34.89 -7.57 0.75
CA GLU A 628 34.32 -7.77 -0.59
C GLU A 628 34.80 -9.07 -1.30
N ARG A 629 35.70 -9.83 -0.67
CA ARG A 629 36.16 -11.14 -1.19
C ARG A 629 35.09 -12.23 -1.09
N TYR A 630 34.09 -12.08 -0.17
CA TYR A 630 32.96 -12.98 -0.10
C TYR A 630 31.99 -12.73 -1.25
N GLU A 631 32.05 -13.63 -2.26
CA GLU A 631 31.26 -13.50 -3.49
C GLU A 631 29.77 -13.58 -3.20
N VAL A 632 28.99 -12.70 -3.80
CA VAL A 632 27.52 -12.65 -3.83
C VAL A 632 26.88 -12.43 -2.44
N GLY A 633 27.51 -12.87 -1.38
CA GLY A 633 27.05 -12.97 0.02
C GLY A 633 27.46 -14.31 0.63
N LEU A 634 27.05 -14.61 1.85
CA LEU A 634 27.42 -15.76 2.69
C LEU A 634 28.81 -15.64 3.33
N LEU A 635 28.84 -15.61 4.68
CA LEU A 635 29.99 -15.51 5.59
C LEU A 635 30.64 -14.12 5.71
N GLU A 636 30.13 -13.07 5.05
CA GLU A 636 30.52 -11.68 5.30
C GLU A 636 30.05 -11.21 6.67
N ASP A 637 28.93 -11.70 7.16
CA ASP A 637 28.40 -11.48 8.53
C ASP A 637 29.27 -12.17 9.57
N ASP A 638 29.68 -13.43 9.36
CA ASP A 638 30.63 -14.14 10.22
C ASP A 638 31.96 -13.39 10.34
N ASP A 639 32.50 -12.96 9.19
CA ASP A 639 33.74 -12.19 9.15
C ASP A 639 33.65 -10.88 9.92
N TYR A 640 32.53 -10.14 9.71
CA TYR A 640 32.34 -8.86 10.37
C TYR A 640 32.13 -9.01 11.88
N ALA A 641 31.41 -10.05 12.29
CA ALA A 641 31.20 -10.42 13.68
C ALA A 641 32.50 -10.84 14.38
N ASP A 642 33.38 -11.59 13.70
CA ASP A 642 34.69 -11.97 14.26
C ASP A 642 35.59 -10.75 14.41
N ARG A 643 35.60 -9.82 13.44
CA ARG A 643 36.36 -8.56 13.59
C ARG A 643 35.85 -7.71 14.76
N ALA A 644 34.54 -7.66 14.97
CA ALA A 644 33.96 -6.93 16.10
C ALA A 644 34.37 -7.55 17.45
N ARG A 645 34.40 -8.88 17.51
CA ARG A 645 34.84 -9.60 18.71
C ARG A 645 36.33 -9.40 19.01
N GLU A 646 37.21 -9.46 17.97
CA GLU A 646 38.63 -9.16 18.11
C GLU A 646 38.90 -7.73 18.56
N ALA A 647 38.04 -6.78 18.12
CA ALA A 647 38.09 -5.38 18.57
C ALA A 647 37.52 -5.19 20.00
N GLY A 648 37.04 -6.26 20.66
CA GLY A 648 36.51 -6.21 22.04
C GLY A 648 35.06 -5.78 22.15
N TYR A 649 34.31 -5.74 21.05
CA TYR A 649 32.89 -5.38 21.04
C TYR A 649 32.00 -6.58 21.37
N GLN A 650 30.97 -6.34 22.20
CA GLN A 650 29.88 -7.26 22.46
C GLN A 650 28.89 -7.25 21.29
N GLN A 651 28.31 -8.42 21.02
CA GLN A 651 27.30 -8.61 19.97
C GLN A 651 25.98 -9.07 20.59
N ARG A 652 24.87 -8.41 20.28
CA ARG A 652 23.58 -8.65 20.90
C ARG A 652 22.50 -8.99 19.89
N CYS A 653 21.71 -10.02 20.22
CA CYS A 653 20.37 -10.20 19.69
C CYS A 653 19.38 -9.63 20.70
N VAL A 654 18.59 -8.65 20.31
CA VAL A 654 17.64 -7.99 21.23
C VAL A 654 16.29 -8.69 21.16
N GLU A 655 15.76 -9.06 22.34
CA GLU A 655 14.54 -9.87 22.47
C GLU A 655 13.26 -9.07 22.33
N ASP A 656 13.32 -7.78 22.62
CA ASP A 656 12.19 -6.87 22.60
C ASP A 656 11.89 -6.25 21.24
N THR A 657 12.72 -6.54 20.24
CA THR A 657 12.59 -6.04 18.88
C THR A 657 12.53 -7.20 17.90
N VAL A 658 11.46 -7.26 17.11
CA VAL A 658 11.28 -8.27 16.06
C VAL A 658 11.20 -7.61 14.69
N VAL A 659 11.85 -8.18 13.70
CA VAL A 659 11.73 -7.81 12.28
C VAL A 659 11.30 -9.05 11.50
N HIS A 660 10.23 -8.95 10.73
CA HIS A 660 9.79 -10.03 9.86
C HIS A 660 10.76 -10.20 8.70
N HIS A 661 11.19 -11.43 8.43
CA HIS A 661 12.09 -11.76 7.34
C HIS A 661 11.50 -12.87 6.48
N PHE A 662 11.22 -12.57 5.21
CA PHE A 662 10.72 -13.56 4.28
C PHE A 662 11.77 -14.62 3.97
N GLY A 663 13.03 -14.19 3.85
CA GLY A 663 14.22 -15.02 3.61
C GLY A 663 14.26 -15.64 2.22
N GLU A 664 15.46 -15.74 1.64
CA GLU A 664 15.72 -16.39 0.36
C GLU A 664 15.01 -15.79 -0.88
N ALA A 665 14.50 -14.54 -0.79
CA ALA A 665 13.87 -13.88 -1.93
C ALA A 665 14.87 -13.66 -3.09
N SER A 666 16.11 -13.29 -2.77
CA SER A 666 17.18 -13.11 -3.76
C SER A 666 18.07 -14.37 -3.92
N PHE A 667 18.42 -15.02 -2.81
CA PHE A 667 19.30 -16.20 -2.82
C PHE A 667 18.62 -17.47 -3.34
N GLY A 668 17.31 -17.58 -3.27
CA GLY A 668 16.55 -18.75 -3.76
C GLY A 668 16.80 -19.07 -5.23
N LYS A 669 17.06 -18.05 -6.06
CA LYS A 669 17.44 -18.24 -7.48
C LYS A 669 18.80 -18.93 -7.65
N LEU A 670 19.76 -18.65 -6.76
CA LEU A 670 21.10 -19.26 -6.78
C LEU A 670 21.09 -20.73 -6.32
N VAL A 671 20.12 -21.07 -5.45
CA VAL A 671 19.94 -22.46 -4.98
C VAL A 671 19.44 -23.34 -6.14
N ALA A 672 18.47 -22.88 -6.90
CA ALA A 672 17.91 -23.60 -8.04
C ALA A 672 18.98 -23.90 -9.13
N GLY A 673 19.99 -23.05 -9.28
CA GLY A 673 21.11 -23.23 -10.23
C GLY A 673 22.32 -24.05 -9.71
N GLY A 674 22.26 -24.61 -8.48
CA GLY A 674 23.40 -25.33 -7.87
C GLY A 674 24.60 -24.45 -7.48
N GLU A 675 24.53 -23.15 -7.71
CA GLU A 675 25.62 -22.20 -7.44
C GLU A 675 25.82 -21.92 -5.97
N HIS A 676 24.75 -21.98 -5.16
CA HIS A 676 24.80 -21.73 -3.72
C HIS A 676 25.84 -22.58 -3.00
N GLY A 677 25.84 -23.91 -3.24
CA GLY A 677 26.82 -24.82 -2.65
C GLY A 677 28.26 -24.54 -3.08
N ARG A 678 28.47 -24.13 -4.34
CA ARG A 678 29.78 -23.74 -4.86
C ARG A 678 30.31 -22.49 -4.14
N ILE A 679 29.45 -21.45 -4.03
CA ILE A 679 29.79 -20.18 -3.38
C ILE A 679 30.09 -20.40 -1.90
N LEU A 680 29.23 -21.15 -1.20
CA LEU A 680 29.42 -21.44 0.23
C LEU A 680 30.73 -22.17 0.50
N ARG A 681 31.08 -23.20 -0.31
CA ARG A 681 32.39 -23.90 -0.17
C ARG A 681 33.55 -22.97 -0.45
N ALA A 682 33.46 -22.09 -1.44
CA ALA A 682 34.50 -21.11 -1.75
C ALA A 682 34.67 -20.10 -0.59
N ASN A 683 33.57 -19.59 -0.04
CA ASN A 683 33.61 -18.63 1.05
C ASN A 683 34.08 -19.27 2.37
N LYS A 684 33.75 -20.54 2.66
CA LYS A 684 34.29 -21.27 3.80
C LYS A 684 35.83 -21.42 3.71
N ARG A 685 36.37 -21.63 2.51
CA ARG A 685 37.84 -21.65 2.32
C ARG A 685 38.45 -20.26 2.57
N ARG A 686 37.88 -19.18 2.01
CA ARG A 686 38.33 -17.80 2.26
C ARG A 686 38.29 -17.43 3.73
N TYR A 687 37.24 -17.86 4.44
CA TYR A 687 37.12 -17.67 5.86
C TYR A 687 38.26 -18.41 6.62
N ALA A 688 38.48 -19.70 6.32
CA ALA A 688 39.52 -20.46 6.92
C ALA A 688 40.93 -19.92 6.65
N GLU A 689 41.19 -19.46 5.44
CA GLU A 689 42.45 -18.78 5.05
C GLU A 689 42.65 -17.47 5.83
N LYS A 690 41.61 -16.68 6.02
CA LYS A 690 41.67 -15.39 6.74
C LYS A 690 41.85 -15.59 8.24
N TRP A 691 41.10 -16.50 8.84
CA TRP A 691 40.98 -16.66 10.26
C TRP A 691 41.83 -17.79 10.86
N GLY A 692 42.51 -18.61 10.01
CA GLY A 692 43.31 -19.74 10.46
C GLY A 692 42.51 -20.86 11.14
N ARG A 693 41.18 -20.86 10.97
CA ARG A 693 40.25 -21.83 11.56
C ARG A 693 39.10 -22.14 10.63
N SER A 694 38.56 -23.36 10.72
CA SER A 694 37.36 -23.72 9.96
C SER A 694 36.15 -23.00 10.48
N TRP A 695 35.21 -22.63 9.54
CA TRP A 695 33.92 -22.10 9.90
C TRP A 695 33.11 -23.12 10.69
N GLN A 696 32.38 -22.65 11.69
CA GLN A 696 31.48 -23.43 12.52
C GLN A 696 30.03 -23.06 12.27
N SER A 697 29.13 -24.05 12.29
CA SER A 697 27.68 -23.81 12.17
C SER A 697 27.15 -22.96 13.33
N TYR A 698 26.04 -22.31 13.09
CA TYR A 698 25.36 -21.50 14.11
C TYR A 698 24.69 -22.37 15.17
N GLY A 699 24.56 -21.81 16.38
CA GLY A 699 23.64 -22.32 17.38
C GLY A 699 22.21 -22.12 16.97
N ARG A 700 21.30 -22.86 17.58
CA ARG A 700 19.84 -22.63 17.47
C ARG A 700 19.23 -22.58 18.85
N ARG A 701 18.16 -21.85 19.03
CA ARG A 701 17.38 -21.90 20.25
C ARG A 701 16.70 -23.25 20.37
N PRO A 702 16.56 -23.80 21.61
CA PRO A 702 15.63 -24.88 21.84
C PRO A 702 14.24 -24.48 21.36
N ASN A 703 13.63 -25.28 20.49
CA ASN A 703 12.26 -25.07 20.03
C ASN A 703 11.37 -26.20 20.56
N PRO A 704 10.65 -26.00 21.68
CA PRO A 704 9.84 -27.03 22.30
C PRO A 704 8.72 -27.56 21.37
N ARG A 705 8.26 -26.76 20.42
CA ARG A 705 7.27 -27.22 19.42
C ARG A 705 7.93 -28.15 18.41
N TYR A 706 9.05 -27.73 17.85
CA TYR A 706 9.84 -28.57 16.94
C TYR A 706 10.27 -29.88 17.60
N GLU A 707 10.73 -29.83 18.85
CA GLU A 707 11.10 -31.04 19.62
C GLU A 707 9.92 -31.99 19.79
N ARG A 708 8.73 -31.46 20.09
CA ARG A 708 7.49 -32.26 20.16
C ARG A 708 7.10 -32.83 18.80
N GLU A 709 7.17 -32.04 17.75
CA GLU A 709 6.86 -32.50 16.38
C GLU A 709 7.84 -33.57 15.91
N ALA A 710 9.14 -33.40 16.19
CA ALA A 710 10.16 -34.38 15.90
C ALA A 710 9.95 -35.67 16.72
N GLU A 711 9.55 -35.57 17.98
CA GLU A 711 9.27 -36.76 18.82
C GLU A 711 8.01 -37.48 18.33
N HIS A 712 6.92 -36.76 18.00
CA HIS A 712 5.73 -37.40 17.40
C HIS A 712 6.06 -38.09 16.07
N LEU A 713 6.94 -37.48 15.24
CA LEU A 713 7.41 -38.11 14.01
C LEU A 713 8.20 -39.38 14.32
N ARG A 714 9.11 -39.35 15.30
CA ARG A 714 9.89 -40.54 15.73
C ARG A 714 8.99 -41.65 16.28
N GLU A 715 7.94 -41.31 17.03
CA GLU A 715 6.94 -42.27 17.51
C GLU A 715 6.18 -42.90 16.36
N ALA A 716 5.72 -42.09 15.38
CA ALA A 716 5.04 -42.58 14.21
C ALA A 716 5.91 -43.51 13.35
N VAL A 717 7.19 -43.14 13.14
CA VAL A 717 8.14 -43.96 12.41
C VAL A 717 8.44 -45.26 13.22
N ARG A 718 8.57 -45.22 14.54
CA ARG A 718 8.75 -46.39 15.37
C ARG A 718 7.57 -47.37 15.26
N ALA A 719 6.36 -46.85 15.14
CA ALA A 719 5.15 -47.68 15.03
C ALA A 719 4.96 -48.29 13.66
N ALA A 720 5.30 -47.55 12.57
CA ALA A 720 4.96 -47.94 11.22
C ALA A 720 6.10 -48.53 10.39
N VAL A 721 7.34 -48.27 10.75
CA VAL A 721 8.53 -48.70 9.99
C VAL A 721 9.33 -49.75 10.76
N PRO A 722 9.67 -50.91 10.18
CA PRO A 722 10.46 -51.94 10.80
C PRO A 722 11.85 -51.49 11.23
N ALA A 723 12.39 -52.01 12.31
CA ALA A 723 13.77 -51.75 12.73
C ALA A 723 14.76 -52.22 11.66
N GLY A 724 15.80 -51.43 11.44
CA GLY A 724 16.81 -51.70 10.41
C GLY A 724 16.43 -51.32 8.97
N ALA A 725 15.19 -50.84 8.72
CA ALA A 725 14.76 -50.39 7.41
C ALA A 725 15.55 -49.11 6.98
N GLU A 726 15.75 -48.97 5.66
CA GLU A 726 16.32 -47.79 5.06
C GLU A 726 15.19 -46.76 4.77
N VAL A 727 15.36 -45.56 5.29
CA VAL A 727 14.36 -44.50 5.36
C VAL A 727 14.93 -43.23 4.76
N LEU A 728 14.25 -42.70 3.75
CA LEU A 728 14.52 -41.35 3.22
C LEU A 728 13.71 -40.34 4.02
N VAL A 729 14.34 -39.24 4.43
CA VAL A 729 13.67 -38.20 5.21
C VAL A 729 13.81 -36.86 4.49
N ILE A 730 12.70 -36.19 4.21
CA ILE A 730 12.73 -34.80 3.74
C ILE A 730 13.13 -33.91 4.90
N SER A 731 14.45 -33.70 5.08
CA SER A 731 15.05 -33.14 6.30
C SER A 731 15.66 -31.75 6.12
N ARG A 732 15.92 -31.32 4.88
CA ARG A 732 16.68 -30.10 4.59
C ARG A 732 18.07 -30.01 5.25
N GLY A 733 18.70 -31.15 5.49
CA GLY A 733 19.98 -31.21 6.16
C GLY A 733 19.90 -31.10 7.70
N ASP A 734 18.71 -31.33 8.25
CA ASP A 734 18.51 -31.41 9.69
C ASP A 734 18.78 -32.85 10.19
N ASP A 735 19.95 -33.05 10.76
CA ASP A 735 20.39 -34.34 11.26
C ASP A 735 19.52 -34.86 12.41
N ALA A 736 18.90 -33.97 13.19
CA ALA A 736 18.02 -34.37 14.27
C ALA A 736 16.78 -35.16 13.79
N LEU A 737 16.34 -34.93 12.54
CA LEU A 737 15.28 -35.71 11.91
C LEU A 737 15.72 -37.09 11.40
N LEU A 738 17.02 -37.38 11.39
CA LEU A 738 17.54 -38.70 11.03
C LEU A 738 17.61 -39.65 12.22
N GLU A 739 17.42 -39.14 13.44
CA GLU A 739 17.40 -39.94 14.65
C GLU A 739 16.13 -40.78 14.79
N MET A 740 15.97 -41.81 13.98
CA MET A 740 14.72 -42.61 13.82
C MET A 740 14.71 -43.93 14.60
N GLY A 741 15.45 -44.00 15.72
CA GLY A 741 15.34 -45.13 16.65
C GLY A 741 15.68 -46.51 16.07
N GLY A 742 16.87 -46.71 15.53
CA GLY A 742 17.34 -47.97 14.97
C GLY A 742 16.96 -48.27 13.51
N ARG A 743 16.41 -47.27 12.79
CA ARG A 743 16.26 -47.25 11.33
C ARG A 743 17.47 -46.57 10.72
N ARG A 744 17.80 -46.90 9.47
CA ARG A 744 18.86 -46.20 8.73
C ARG A 744 18.28 -45.05 7.97
N ALA A 745 18.15 -43.91 8.64
CA ALA A 745 17.60 -42.72 8.01
C ALA A 745 18.69 -41.91 7.28
N THR A 746 18.36 -41.44 6.10
CA THR A 746 19.20 -40.59 5.26
C THR A 746 18.41 -39.41 4.73
N HIS A 747 19.11 -38.37 4.33
CA HIS A 747 18.44 -37.17 3.76
C HIS A 747 17.78 -37.42 2.40
N PHE A 748 16.68 -36.74 2.14
CA PHE A 748 16.11 -36.65 0.80
C PHE A 748 15.82 -35.17 0.47
N PRO A 749 16.28 -34.64 -0.68
CA PRO A 749 17.23 -35.28 -1.61
C PRO A 749 18.63 -35.37 -0.98
N GLN A 750 19.42 -36.34 -1.46
CA GLN A 750 20.79 -36.55 -0.99
C GLN A 750 21.82 -36.39 -2.10
N ALA A 751 23.05 -36.00 -1.73
CA ALA A 751 24.22 -36.04 -2.57
C ALA A 751 24.81 -37.47 -2.67
N GLU A 752 25.77 -37.71 -3.59
CA GLU A 752 26.40 -39.00 -3.79
C GLU A 752 27.07 -39.59 -2.51
N ASN A 753 27.47 -38.75 -1.57
CA ASN A 753 28.08 -39.14 -0.29
C ASN A 753 27.04 -39.43 0.83
N GLY A 754 25.75 -39.37 0.53
CA GLY A 754 24.65 -39.57 1.49
C GLY A 754 24.25 -38.35 2.32
N ASP A 755 25.01 -37.24 2.23
CA ASP A 755 24.63 -35.98 2.87
C ASP A 755 23.46 -35.32 2.15
N TRP A 756 22.81 -34.36 2.79
CA TRP A 756 21.80 -33.56 2.10
C TRP A 756 22.36 -32.89 0.83
N ALA A 757 21.59 -32.97 -0.27
CA ALA A 757 22.03 -32.44 -1.58
C ALA A 757 22.31 -30.92 -1.57
N GLY A 758 21.89 -30.19 -0.53
CA GLY A 758 22.11 -28.75 -0.41
C GLY A 758 21.08 -27.90 -1.17
N HIS A 759 20.21 -28.51 -1.94
CA HIS A 759 19.15 -27.84 -2.72
C HIS A 759 17.90 -28.72 -2.81
N HIS A 760 16.79 -28.13 -3.22
CA HIS A 760 15.57 -28.85 -3.57
C HIS A 760 15.58 -29.22 -5.05
N PRO A 761 14.88 -30.28 -5.47
CA PRO A 761 14.68 -30.58 -6.89
C PRO A 761 14.06 -29.40 -7.63
N ALA A 762 14.42 -29.21 -8.89
CA ALA A 762 13.89 -28.11 -9.70
C ALA A 762 12.38 -28.25 -9.96
N ASP A 763 11.93 -29.48 -10.12
CA ASP A 763 10.52 -29.82 -10.39
C ASP A 763 10.14 -31.21 -9.87
N SER A 764 8.90 -31.62 -10.14
CA SER A 764 8.40 -32.95 -9.75
C SER A 764 9.10 -34.11 -10.47
N GLU A 765 9.58 -33.93 -11.70
CA GLU A 765 10.22 -34.96 -12.49
C GLU A 765 11.59 -35.30 -11.91
N GLU A 766 12.38 -34.29 -11.58
CA GLU A 766 13.68 -34.45 -10.90
C GLU A 766 13.50 -35.09 -9.51
N ALA A 767 12.49 -34.66 -8.74
CA ALA A 767 12.19 -35.25 -7.43
C ALA A 767 11.82 -36.74 -7.54
N ILE A 768 11.01 -37.13 -8.53
CA ILE A 768 10.62 -38.52 -8.79
C ILE A 768 11.83 -39.34 -9.23
N GLY A 769 12.62 -38.83 -10.19
CA GLY A 769 13.81 -39.52 -10.67
C GLY A 769 14.81 -39.82 -9.55
N HIS A 770 15.01 -38.86 -8.66
CA HIS A 770 15.90 -39.03 -7.50
C HIS A 770 15.32 -40.03 -6.48
N LEU A 771 14.01 -39.96 -6.19
CA LEU A 771 13.34 -40.91 -5.32
C LEU A 771 13.44 -42.34 -5.83
N GLU A 772 13.16 -42.58 -7.11
CA GLU A 772 13.21 -43.89 -7.71
C GLU A 772 14.64 -44.47 -7.73
N ALA A 773 15.64 -43.66 -8.01
CA ALA A 773 17.05 -44.06 -7.96
C ALA A 773 17.47 -44.52 -6.53
N LEU A 774 17.02 -43.80 -5.51
CA LEU A 774 17.30 -44.17 -4.13
C LEU A 774 16.52 -45.40 -3.65
N ARG A 775 15.27 -45.54 -4.12
CA ARG A 775 14.49 -46.76 -3.91
C ARG A 775 15.18 -48.00 -4.52
N ASP A 776 15.66 -47.88 -5.73
CA ASP A 776 16.37 -48.96 -6.42
C ASP A 776 17.72 -49.26 -5.70
N GLY A 777 18.30 -48.26 -5.04
CA GLY A 777 19.46 -48.37 -4.18
C GLY A 777 19.18 -49.01 -2.82
N GLY A 778 17.93 -49.31 -2.45
CA GLY A 778 17.56 -50.05 -1.24
C GLY A 778 16.69 -49.29 -0.26
N ALA A 779 16.36 -48.01 -0.50
CA ALA A 779 15.43 -47.26 0.34
C ALA A 779 14.01 -47.87 0.29
N ARG A 780 13.37 -48.04 1.45
CA ARG A 780 12.07 -48.69 1.58
C ARG A 780 10.96 -47.77 2.05
N TYR A 781 11.30 -46.65 2.64
CA TYR A 781 10.34 -45.70 3.17
C TYR A 781 10.75 -44.27 2.83
N LEU A 782 9.74 -43.43 2.55
CA LEU A 782 9.89 -41.97 2.49
C LEU A 782 9.09 -41.34 3.63
N VAL A 783 9.77 -40.54 4.43
CA VAL A 783 9.17 -39.77 5.53
C VAL A 783 9.11 -38.30 5.15
N VAL A 784 7.92 -37.73 5.20
CA VAL A 784 7.64 -36.31 4.98
C VAL A 784 7.22 -35.73 6.33
N PRO A 785 8.12 -35.06 7.08
CA PRO A 785 7.79 -34.45 8.37
C PRO A 785 6.66 -33.41 8.24
N PRO A 786 5.91 -33.09 9.33
CA PRO A 786 4.85 -32.09 9.33
C PRO A 786 5.30 -30.73 8.78
N THR A 787 6.47 -30.27 9.19
CA THR A 787 7.12 -29.05 8.74
C THR A 787 7.46 -29.01 7.24
N TYR A 788 7.48 -30.16 6.58
CA TYR A 788 7.82 -30.29 5.14
C TYR A 788 6.66 -30.82 4.29
N ARG A 789 5.42 -30.87 4.81
CA ARG A 789 4.23 -31.27 4.03
C ARG A 789 3.96 -30.38 2.82
N TRP A 790 4.43 -29.15 2.83
CA TRP A 790 4.36 -28.25 1.70
C TRP A 790 5.01 -28.84 0.42
N TRP A 791 5.96 -29.77 0.56
CA TRP A 791 6.53 -30.50 -0.57
C TRP A 791 5.49 -31.20 -1.42
N LEU A 792 4.53 -31.86 -0.79
CA LEU A 792 3.46 -32.57 -1.48
C LEU A 792 2.48 -31.63 -2.20
N ASN A 793 2.40 -30.38 -1.77
CA ASN A 793 1.60 -29.35 -2.44
C ASN A 793 2.39 -28.68 -3.57
N HIS A 794 3.68 -28.43 -3.35
CA HIS A 794 4.56 -27.80 -4.33
C HIS A 794 4.92 -28.75 -5.49
N TYR A 795 5.31 -29.97 -5.16
CA TYR A 795 5.60 -31.03 -6.13
C TYR A 795 4.36 -31.92 -6.34
N SER A 796 3.31 -31.34 -6.95
CA SER A 796 2.04 -32.08 -7.15
C SER A 796 2.23 -33.36 -7.97
N GLY A 797 3.13 -33.36 -8.95
CA GLY A 797 3.50 -34.56 -9.70
C GLY A 797 4.16 -35.63 -8.84
N LEU A 798 5.03 -35.25 -7.88
CA LEU A 798 5.58 -36.19 -6.89
C LEU A 798 4.48 -36.77 -5.99
N ARG A 799 3.58 -35.94 -5.48
CA ARG A 799 2.44 -36.42 -4.69
C ARG A 799 1.60 -37.42 -5.47
N ASP A 800 1.20 -37.07 -6.69
CA ASP A 800 0.39 -37.95 -7.56
C ASP A 800 1.12 -39.23 -7.91
N HIS A 801 2.46 -39.20 -7.99
CA HIS A 801 3.30 -40.38 -8.18
C HIS A 801 3.30 -41.28 -6.93
N LEU A 802 3.50 -40.67 -5.74
CA LEU A 802 3.49 -41.36 -4.46
C LEU A 802 2.12 -42.04 -4.20
N ASP A 803 1.04 -41.31 -4.39
CA ASP A 803 -0.33 -41.79 -4.12
C ASP A 803 -0.79 -42.88 -5.11
N ARG A 804 -0.24 -42.90 -6.33
CA ARG A 804 -0.57 -43.94 -7.34
C ARG A 804 0.26 -45.22 -7.22
N ARG A 805 1.51 -45.08 -6.79
CA ARG A 805 2.49 -46.17 -6.87
C ARG A 805 2.79 -46.81 -5.53
N TYR A 806 2.65 -46.05 -4.45
CA TYR A 806 3.08 -46.44 -3.11
C TYR A 806 1.95 -46.34 -2.09
N GLN A 807 2.10 -47.08 -0.98
CA GLN A 807 1.11 -47.06 0.08
C GLN A 807 1.52 -46.00 1.11
N ALA A 808 0.64 -45.03 1.37
CA ALA A 808 0.73 -44.17 2.53
C ALA A 808 0.43 -44.99 3.79
N VAL A 809 1.44 -45.24 4.61
CA VAL A 809 1.31 -45.97 5.86
C VAL A 809 0.79 -45.08 6.98
N ILE A 810 1.16 -43.81 6.96
CA ILE A 810 0.68 -42.74 7.82
C ILE A 810 0.47 -41.49 6.93
N SER A 811 -0.63 -40.79 7.16
CA SER A 811 -0.89 -39.44 6.63
C SER A 811 -1.70 -38.67 7.66
N ASP A 812 -1.03 -37.95 8.54
CA ASP A 812 -1.58 -37.26 9.71
C ASP A 812 -0.97 -35.85 9.83
N GLU A 813 -1.75 -34.86 10.30
CA GLU A 813 -1.27 -33.49 10.40
C GLU A 813 -0.14 -33.34 11.45
N ARG A 814 -0.11 -34.15 12.49
CA ARG A 814 0.87 -34.08 13.59
C ARG A 814 2.11 -34.94 13.33
N ALA A 815 1.93 -36.05 12.64
CA ALA A 815 3.01 -37.00 12.36
C ALA A 815 3.59 -36.88 10.95
N GLY A 816 2.99 -36.06 10.06
CA GLY A 816 3.42 -35.95 8.67
C GLY A 816 2.89 -37.06 7.78
N ALA A 817 3.66 -37.47 6.77
CA ALA A 817 3.32 -38.60 5.89
C ALA A 817 4.47 -39.59 5.80
N ILE A 818 4.16 -40.88 5.83
CA ILE A 818 5.09 -41.98 5.66
C ILE A 818 4.60 -42.86 4.52
N TYR A 819 5.42 -43.00 3.48
CA TYR A 819 5.12 -43.87 2.33
C TYR A 819 6.03 -45.11 2.38
N HIS A 820 5.43 -46.29 2.12
CA HIS A 820 6.18 -47.53 1.90
C HIS A 820 6.47 -47.63 0.39
N LEU A 821 7.73 -47.63 0.00
CA LEU A 821 8.21 -47.56 -1.37
C LEU A 821 8.23 -48.94 -2.10
N GLU A 822 7.38 -49.87 -1.71
CA GLU A 822 7.09 -51.09 -2.45
C GLU A 822 5.79 -50.89 -3.27
N GLU A 823 5.80 -51.38 -4.50
CA GLU A 823 4.65 -51.21 -5.38
C GLU A 823 3.41 -51.92 -4.79
N ALA A 824 2.30 -51.25 -4.74
CA ALA A 824 1.04 -51.82 -4.28
C ALA A 824 0.59 -52.93 -5.25
N GLY A 825 0.96 -54.15 -4.97
CA GLY A 825 0.52 -55.31 -5.77
C GLY A 825 1.59 -56.33 -6.18
N SER A 826 2.82 -56.26 -5.66
CA SER A 826 3.83 -57.33 -5.83
C SER A 826 3.83 -58.35 -4.65
#